data_b75f43df3543c1cecab1c7455b01e65a
#
_entry.id   b75f43df3543c1cecab1c7455b01e65a
#
_cell.length_a   1.000
_cell.length_b   1.000
_cell.length_c   1.000
_cell.angle_alpha   90.00
_cell.angle_beta   90.00
_cell.angle_gamma   90.00
#
_symmetry.space_group_name_H-M   'P 1'
#
loop_
_entity.id
_entity.type
_entity.pdbx_description
1 polymer ?
#
loop_
_entity_poly.entity_id
_entity_poly.type
_entity_poly.pdbx_seq_one_letter_code
_entity_poly.pdbx_strand_id
1 'polypeptide(L)'
;MDKKEEKNKSSGMEKVASFIVDRRNLFFLIYIFAILFSIFSIGWVQVENDITTYLPDDTETRQGLTVMNDNFVTYGSARVMVSNVSYEKAIDLKEQLEDIDGVTSIDFDNSKDSFNNGSALFSVTFDGEVDDEISKSAMNEIKEELKDYDYYVDSEVGVDTSADLANEMVVIVIVAAIIIVIVLTLTSRSYAEVPVLIMTFGVAAILNMGTNFLCGKISFISNSVTVVLQLALAIDYAIILCHRFSDEHETLPAREACVIALSKAIPEISSSSLTTISGLAALGFMHFGIGLDLAIVLIKAIFCSLLSVFTLMPGLLMLFSKLIDKTGHKKLLPEIDAVGKFANKTKYIIPPIFLVVICVAFFFSNNCPYVYSYNDLETAKASEAQIARSHIKANFGNNNMVAVIVPSGNYDSQRNILKEIDRLDGVKSSMGLANIEAMDGYMLADALSPREFSELANLDYEVAKVLYSAYAVKYDQYGELINGIGNYKVPLFDMFMFLKGEMDDGNVYLNGDVQETLDDLFDQLDKAKLQLQSDDYSRMVVYLDLPEESEATTLCLDKIHEIIAKYYDEDYYVVGNSTSAIDLSSSFIGDNTLISILSALFVIIILLFTFQSAGLPILLIIVIQGSIWINFAVPTLMDEPLYFLGYLIVNSIQMGANIDYAIVISSHYSELKKKMESKETIVEALNSSFPTIFTSGSILASAGVLISKMTTNPVIATIGECLGRGTIVSIILVFFVLPQILVLGDKIIEKTSFKIETPIGKNMQSTSGTMALNGRVRGKINGYVDGEFKGVLTGQLNALVSTKEEKGDNDEKEA
;
A
#
# COMPACT_ATOMS: atom_id res chain seq x y z
N MET A 1 -42.88 52.42 3.46
CA MET A 1 -42.21 52.87 4.71
C MET A 1 -41.31 51.74 5.16
N ASP A 2 -40.08 51.99 5.17
CA ASP A 2 -38.96 51.08 5.03
C ASP A 2 -38.87 49.99 6.10
N LYS A 3 -38.91 48.73 5.63
CA LYS A 3 -38.31 47.60 6.34
C LYS A 3 -36.77 47.65 6.11
N LYS A 4 -36.01 48.18 7.05
CA LYS A 4 -34.61 47.95 7.15
C LYS A 4 -34.38 46.50 7.57
N GLU A 5 -33.90 45.68 6.63
CA GLU A 5 -33.40 44.35 6.87
C GLU A 5 -32.34 44.39 7.95
N GLU A 6 -32.57 43.67 9.06
CA GLU A 6 -31.51 43.33 10.01
C GLU A 6 -30.51 42.43 9.30
N LYS A 7 -29.37 42.99 8.90
CA LYS A 7 -28.18 42.21 8.51
C LYS A 7 -27.66 41.42 9.71
N ASN A 8 -28.17 40.19 9.87
CA ASN A 8 -27.52 39.20 10.73
C ASN A 8 -26.05 39.05 10.30
N LYS A 9 -25.10 39.29 11.21
CA LYS A 9 -23.68 39.09 10.93
C LYS A 9 -23.44 37.59 10.74
N SER A 10 -23.38 37.13 9.48
CA SER A 10 -23.09 35.75 9.13
C SER A 10 -21.73 35.33 9.72
N SER A 11 -21.66 34.13 10.28
CA SER A 11 -20.42 33.49 10.74
C SER A 11 -19.35 33.47 9.63
N GLY A 12 -18.07 33.47 9.99
CA GLY A 12 -16.99 33.36 9.01
C GLY A 12 -17.16 32.17 8.07
N MET A 13 -17.60 31.03 8.61
CA MET A 13 -17.90 29.82 7.84
C MET A 13 -19.12 29.96 6.92
N GLU A 14 -20.17 30.68 7.33
CA GLU A 14 -21.31 30.97 6.48
C GLU A 14 -20.94 31.84 5.29
N LYS A 15 -19.96 32.74 5.43
CA LYS A 15 -19.44 33.55 4.31
C LYS A 15 -18.70 32.67 3.31
N VAL A 16 -17.88 31.75 3.76
CA VAL A 16 -17.18 30.78 2.91
C VAL A 16 -18.21 29.90 2.19
N ALA A 17 -19.17 29.35 2.91
CA ALA A 17 -20.23 28.52 2.35
C ALA A 17 -21.07 29.28 1.31
N SER A 18 -21.48 30.52 1.61
CA SER A 18 -22.20 31.37 0.67
C SER A 18 -21.38 31.68 -0.58
N PHE A 19 -20.09 31.97 -0.44
CA PHE A 19 -19.20 32.16 -1.58
C PHE A 19 -19.15 30.95 -2.51
N ILE A 20 -19.03 29.75 -1.96
CA ILE A 20 -19.00 28.49 -2.72
C ILE A 20 -20.33 28.27 -3.43
N VAL A 21 -21.45 28.35 -2.70
CA VAL A 21 -22.78 28.08 -3.23
C VAL A 21 -23.19 29.10 -4.30
N ASP A 22 -22.86 30.38 -4.12
CA ASP A 22 -23.19 31.42 -5.05
C ASP A 22 -22.35 31.39 -6.33
N ARG A 23 -21.13 30.87 -6.26
CA ARG A 23 -20.23 30.73 -7.40
C ARG A 23 -20.19 29.30 -7.98
N ARG A 24 -21.18 28.45 -7.72
CA ARG A 24 -21.23 27.06 -8.20
C ARG A 24 -20.99 26.88 -9.70
N ASN A 25 -21.44 27.82 -10.53
CA ASN A 25 -21.23 27.75 -11.99
C ASN A 25 -19.75 27.90 -12.36
N LEU A 26 -19.00 28.71 -11.61
CA LEU A 26 -17.55 28.85 -11.78
C LEU A 26 -16.87 27.54 -11.37
N PHE A 27 -17.28 26.94 -10.25
CA PHE A 27 -16.75 25.64 -9.82
C PHE A 27 -17.05 24.54 -10.84
N PHE A 28 -18.26 24.46 -11.39
CA PHE A 28 -18.57 23.50 -12.46
C PHE A 28 -17.64 23.66 -13.66
N LEU A 29 -17.38 24.90 -14.09
CA LEU A 29 -16.46 25.18 -15.19
C LEU A 29 -15.03 24.69 -14.86
N ILE A 30 -14.54 25.01 -13.66
CA ILE A 30 -13.21 24.55 -13.19
C ILE A 30 -13.14 23.02 -13.19
N TYR A 31 -14.17 22.34 -12.67
CA TYR A 31 -14.21 20.88 -12.64
C TYR A 31 -14.25 20.24 -14.04
N ILE A 32 -14.98 20.84 -14.99
CA ILE A 32 -14.97 20.33 -16.38
C ILE A 32 -13.56 20.38 -16.95
N PHE A 33 -12.83 21.49 -16.79
CA PHE A 33 -11.44 21.57 -17.25
C PHE A 33 -10.51 20.62 -16.47
N ALA A 34 -10.69 20.52 -15.17
CA ALA A 34 -9.89 19.64 -14.33
C ALA A 34 -10.11 18.15 -14.70
N ILE A 35 -11.35 17.75 -14.96
CA ILE A 35 -11.69 16.38 -15.41
C ILE A 35 -11.05 16.09 -16.77
N LEU A 36 -11.19 17.02 -17.73
CA LEU A 36 -10.59 16.86 -19.06
C LEU A 36 -9.07 16.73 -18.98
N PHE A 37 -8.43 17.58 -18.18
CA PHE A 37 -6.99 17.52 -17.91
C PHE A 37 -6.62 16.18 -17.26
N SER A 38 -7.37 15.77 -16.23
CA SER A 38 -7.10 14.54 -15.48
C SER A 38 -7.22 13.29 -16.37
N ILE A 39 -8.25 13.21 -17.22
CA ILE A 39 -8.39 12.08 -18.17
C ILE A 39 -7.20 12.02 -19.12
N PHE A 40 -6.68 13.17 -19.57
CA PHE A 40 -5.51 13.22 -20.44
C PHE A 40 -4.23 12.84 -19.72
N SER A 41 -4.09 13.21 -18.44
CA SER A 41 -2.86 13.02 -17.67
C SER A 41 -2.78 11.69 -16.91
N ILE A 42 -3.83 10.85 -16.90
CA ILE A 42 -3.82 9.53 -16.23
C ILE A 42 -2.64 8.66 -16.70
N GLY A 43 -2.33 8.66 -17.99
CA GLY A 43 -1.24 7.87 -18.56
C GLY A 43 0.17 8.45 -18.36
N TRP A 44 0.33 9.56 -17.65
CA TRP A 44 1.64 10.19 -17.43
C TRP A 44 2.38 9.65 -16.20
N VAL A 45 1.67 8.94 -15.34
CA VAL A 45 2.27 8.33 -14.16
C VAL A 45 3.11 7.12 -14.54
N GLN A 46 4.30 6.99 -13.94
CA GLN A 46 5.13 5.80 -14.03
C GLN A 46 4.78 4.87 -12.88
N VAL A 47 4.44 3.63 -13.20
CA VAL A 47 4.13 2.60 -12.20
C VAL A 47 5.34 1.69 -12.05
N GLU A 48 5.83 1.56 -10.82
CA GLU A 48 6.92 0.66 -10.47
C GLU A 48 6.34 -0.70 -10.09
N ASN A 49 6.77 -1.74 -10.80
CA ASN A 49 6.30 -3.11 -10.62
C ASN A 49 7.17 -3.91 -9.66
N ASP A 50 8.44 -3.55 -9.53
CA ASP A 50 9.39 -4.21 -8.65
C ASP A 50 9.30 -3.65 -7.23
N ILE A 51 8.83 -4.49 -6.30
CA ILE A 51 8.70 -4.13 -4.89
C ILE A 51 10.07 -3.96 -4.21
N THR A 52 11.12 -4.58 -4.74
CA THR A 52 12.46 -4.52 -4.17
C THR A 52 13.09 -3.14 -4.30
N THR A 53 12.61 -2.31 -5.25
CA THR A 53 13.03 -0.92 -5.40
C THR A 53 12.68 -0.04 -4.20
N TYR A 54 11.73 -0.49 -3.37
CA TYR A 54 11.29 0.17 -2.15
C TYR A 54 12.00 -0.31 -0.88
N LEU A 55 12.90 -1.31 -0.98
CA LEU A 55 13.76 -1.72 0.15
C LEU A 55 14.58 -0.53 0.66
N PRO A 56 14.88 -0.45 1.96
CA PRO A 56 15.75 0.59 2.50
C PRO A 56 17.13 0.57 1.81
N ASP A 57 17.67 1.75 1.52
CA ASP A 57 18.94 1.90 0.79
C ASP A 57 20.15 1.34 1.53
N ASP A 58 20.04 1.15 2.84
CA ASP A 58 21.09 0.62 3.72
C ASP A 58 21.05 -0.91 3.85
N THR A 59 20.08 -1.58 3.24
CA THR A 59 20.03 -3.05 3.25
C THR A 59 20.99 -3.64 2.23
N GLU A 60 21.58 -4.81 2.58
CA GLU A 60 22.51 -5.53 1.71
C GLU A 60 21.82 -5.90 0.37
N THR A 61 20.60 -6.41 0.46
CA THR A 61 19.82 -6.78 -0.74
C THR A 61 19.64 -5.60 -1.68
N ARG A 62 19.29 -4.40 -1.17
CA ARG A 62 19.11 -3.21 -2.00
C ARG A 62 20.40 -2.78 -2.68
N GLN A 63 21.51 -2.76 -1.93
CA GLN A 63 22.82 -2.42 -2.47
C GLN A 63 23.29 -3.45 -3.51
N GLY A 64 23.19 -4.73 -3.19
CA GLY A 64 23.57 -5.80 -4.10
C GLY A 64 22.72 -5.87 -5.36
N LEU A 65 21.39 -5.62 -5.29
CA LEU A 65 20.55 -5.50 -6.48
C LEU A 65 20.96 -4.31 -7.35
N THR A 66 21.35 -3.18 -6.75
CA THR A 66 21.86 -2.04 -7.51
C THR A 66 23.15 -2.41 -8.23
N VAL A 67 24.11 -3.03 -7.53
CA VAL A 67 25.35 -3.52 -8.15
C VAL A 67 25.07 -4.54 -9.25
N MET A 68 24.10 -5.44 -9.03
CA MET A 68 23.71 -6.45 -10.00
C MET A 68 23.15 -5.82 -11.27
N ASN A 69 22.24 -4.87 -11.15
CA ASN A 69 21.60 -4.20 -12.29
C ASN A 69 22.56 -3.29 -13.08
N ASP A 70 23.52 -2.68 -12.39
CA ASP A 70 24.49 -1.79 -13.03
C ASP A 70 25.62 -2.57 -13.75
N ASN A 71 25.90 -3.82 -13.35
CA ASN A 71 27.06 -4.58 -13.81
C ASN A 71 26.74 -5.81 -14.67
N PHE A 72 25.52 -6.34 -14.58
CA PHE A 72 25.16 -7.61 -15.23
C PHE A 72 23.89 -7.50 -16.04
N VAL A 73 23.84 -8.21 -17.15
CA VAL A 73 22.58 -8.44 -17.88
C VAL A 73 21.88 -9.64 -17.26
N THR A 74 20.61 -9.51 -16.94
CA THR A 74 19.78 -10.62 -16.46
C THR A 74 18.80 -11.00 -17.57
N TYR A 75 19.14 -12.04 -18.31
CA TYR A 75 18.26 -12.54 -19.37
C TYR A 75 16.95 -13.09 -18.82
N GLY A 76 15.89 -12.94 -19.60
CA GLY A 76 14.59 -13.52 -19.31
C GLY A 76 14.71 -15.04 -19.19
N SER A 77 14.00 -15.63 -18.24
CA SER A 77 13.96 -17.07 -18.05
C SER A 77 12.55 -17.57 -17.80
N ALA A 78 12.33 -18.85 -18.08
CA ALA A 78 11.05 -19.51 -17.81
C ALA A 78 11.26 -20.94 -17.37
N ARG A 79 10.42 -21.39 -16.43
CA ARG A 79 10.26 -22.80 -16.09
C ARG A 79 8.96 -23.29 -16.72
N VAL A 80 9.10 -24.13 -17.72
CA VAL A 80 7.98 -24.68 -18.48
C VAL A 80 7.82 -26.15 -18.15
N MET A 81 6.76 -26.50 -17.43
CA MET A 81 6.43 -27.89 -17.14
C MET A 81 5.39 -28.41 -18.13
N VAL A 82 5.65 -29.57 -18.71
CA VAL A 82 4.69 -30.30 -19.55
C VAL A 82 4.36 -31.63 -18.89
N SER A 83 3.09 -31.86 -18.61
CA SER A 83 2.61 -33.06 -17.91
C SER A 83 2.17 -34.16 -18.89
N ASN A 84 2.14 -35.39 -18.42
CA ASN A 84 1.66 -36.55 -19.17
C ASN A 84 2.45 -36.84 -20.46
N VAL A 85 3.78 -36.64 -20.43
CA VAL A 85 4.68 -36.89 -21.55
C VAL A 85 5.66 -37.99 -21.20
N SER A 86 6.11 -38.76 -22.25
CA SER A 86 7.24 -39.67 -22.11
C SER A 86 8.55 -38.91 -22.19
N TYR A 87 9.63 -39.47 -21.66
CA TYR A 87 10.95 -38.86 -21.73
C TYR A 87 11.41 -38.62 -23.18
N GLU A 88 11.18 -39.62 -24.09
CA GLU A 88 11.50 -39.49 -25.52
C GLU A 88 10.75 -38.31 -26.15
N LYS A 89 9.45 -38.14 -25.82
CA LYS A 89 8.67 -37.02 -26.34
C LYS A 89 9.12 -35.68 -25.77
N ALA A 90 9.60 -35.68 -24.53
CA ALA A 90 10.15 -34.47 -23.89
C ALA A 90 11.47 -34.03 -24.59
N ILE A 91 12.30 -34.97 -25.05
CA ILE A 91 13.48 -34.64 -25.86
C ILE A 91 13.07 -34.01 -27.21
N ASP A 92 12.09 -34.59 -27.89
CA ASP A 92 11.56 -34.03 -29.16
C ASP A 92 11.02 -32.60 -28.95
N LEU A 93 10.33 -32.37 -27.84
CA LEU A 93 9.82 -31.04 -27.49
C LEU A 93 10.96 -30.06 -27.17
N LYS A 94 11.98 -30.53 -26.46
CA LYS A 94 13.16 -29.69 -26.20
C LYS A 94 13.75 -29.15 -27.49
N GLU A 95 14.05 -30.05 -28.47
CA GLU A 95 14.59 -29.67 -29.76
C GLU A 95 13.69 -28.67 -30.48
N GLN A 96 12.36 -28.89 -30.49
CA GLN A 96 11.39 -27.99 -31.11
C GLN A 96 11.36 -26.60 -30.46
N LEU A 97 11.47 -26.53 -29.12
CA LEU A 97 11.47 -25.28 -28.39
C LEU A 97 12.82 -24.54 -28.49
N GLU A 98 13.94 -25.26 -28.65
CA GLU A 98 15.27 -24.66 -28.85
C GLU A 98 15.38 -24.00 -30.25
N ASP A 99 14.62 -24.45 -31.24
CA ASP A 99 14.59 -23.88 -32.59
C ASP A 99 13.81 -22.55 -32.67
N ILE A 100 13.14 -22.13 -31.60
CA ILE A 100 12.38 -20.89 -31.55
C ILE A 100 13.31 -19.68 -31.49
N ASP A 101 13.11 -18.73 -32.39
CA ASP A 101 13.89 -17.48 -32.44
C ASP A 101 13.71 -16.68 -31.16
N GLY A 102 14.83 -16.32 -30.51
CA GLY A 102 14.83 -15.66 -29.20
C GLY A 102 14.95 -16.61 -27.99
N VAL A 103 15.10 -17.91 -28.21
CA VAL A 103 15.50 -18.89 -27.18
C VAL A 103 17.00 -19.11 -27.26
N THR A 104 17.74 -18.83 -26.17
CA THR A 104 19.18 -19.07 -26.09
C THR A 104 19.50 -20.51 -25.79
N SER A 105 18.81 -21.10 -24.82
CA SER A 105 19.08 -22.48 -24.40
C SER A 105 17.90 -23.03 -23.58
N ILE A 106 17.78 -24.38 -23.61
CA ILE A 106 16.84 -25.08 -22.73
C ILE A 106 17.60 -26.14 -21.96
N ASP A 107 17.63 -25.99 -20.62
CA ASP A 107 18.18 -27.01 -19.76
C ASP A 107 17.11 -28.07 -19.45
N PHE A 108 17.41 -29.31 -19.88
CA PHE A 108 16.58 -30.49 -19.67
C PHE A 108 17.46 -31.75 -19.78
N ASP A 109 17.44 -32.56 -18.75
CA ASP A 109 18.21 -33.82 -18.67
C ASP A 109 17.36 -34.98 -18.10
N ASN A 110 18.00 -36.13 -17.91
CA ASN A 110 17.37 -37.32 -17.34
C ASN A 110 17.43 -37.35 -15.81
N SER A 111 17.61 -36.20 -15.15
CA SER A 111 17.54 -36.08 -13.70
C SER A 111 16.09 -36.03 -13.22
N LYS A 112 15.90 -36.28 -11.94
CA LYS A 112 14.57 -36.08 -11.30
C LYS A 112 14.17 -34.60 -11.23
N ASP A 113 15.12 -33.71 -11.43
CA ASP A 113 14.92 -32.26 -11.40
C ASP A 113 14.33 -31.75 -12.71
N SER A 114 14.56 -32.48 -13.82
CA SER A 114 14.04 -32.13 -15.15
C SER A 114 12.92 -33.10 -15.60
N PHE A 115 12.94 -34.36 -15.18
CA PHE A 115 11.91 -35.35 -15.55
C PHE A 115 11.45 -36.19 -14.35
N ASN A 116 10.20 -35.99 -13.91
CA ASN A 116 9.63 -36.69 -12.76
C ASN A 116 8.15 -36.98 -12.95
N ASN A 117 7.70 -38.19 -12.56
CA ASN A 117 6.30 -38.60 -12.60
C ASN A 117 5.58 -38.42 -13.95
N GLY A 118 6.27 -38.57 -15.06
CA GLY A 118 5.70 -38.33 -16.41
C GLY A 118 5.48 -36.83 -16.73
N SER A 119 6.14 -35.97 -16.02
CA SER A 119 6.20 -34.53 -16.28
C SER A 119 7.64 -34.15 -16.63
N ALA A 120 7.79 -33.31 -17.64
CA ALA A 120 9.07 -32.71 -18.07
C ALA A 120 9.09 -31.24 -17.61
N LEU A 121 10.21 -30.78 -17.08
CA LEU A 121 10.46 -29.39 -16.71
C LEU A 121 11.61 -28.85 -17.56
N PHE A 122 11.29 -27.89 -18.42
CA PHE A 122 12.25 -27.17 -19.26
C PHE A 122 12.61 -25.85 -18.59
N SER A 123 13.90 -25.63 -18.33
CA SER A 123 14.42 -24.34 -17.89
C SER A 123 14.89 -23.57 -19.13
N VAL A 124 14.10 -22.63 -19.57
CA VAL A 124 14.32 -21.85 -20.81
C VAL A 124 15.02 -20.55 -20.46
N THR A 125 16.06 -20.20 -21.20
CA THR A 125 16.74 -18.89 -21.17
C THR A 125 16.52 -18.20 -22.52
N PHE A 126 16.14 -16.93 -22.48
CA PHE A 126 15.85 -16.13 -23.66
C PHE A 126 17.06 -15.28 -24.09
N ASP A 127 17.06 -14.78 -25.34
CA ASP A 127 18.12 -13.91 -25.87
C ASP A 127 18.06 -12.45 -25.42
N GLY A 128 16.97 -12.05 -24.73
CA GLY A 128 16.77 -10.71 -24.23
C GLY A 128 16.39 -10.71 -22.73
N GLU A 129 16.25 -9.53 -22.16
CA GLU A 129 15.75 -9.34 -20.81
C GLU A 129 14.24 -9.67 -20.72
N VAL A 130 13.67 -9.67 -19.51
CA VAL A 130 12.26 -10.02 -19.26
C VAL A 130 11.29 -9.16 -20.07
N ASP A 131 11.59 -7.88 -20.23
CA ASP A 131 10.73 -6.90 -20.91
C ASP A 131 11.00 -6.75 -22.41
N ASP A 132 12.01 -7.41 -22.94
CA ASP A 132 12.37 -7.32 -24.35
C ASP A 132 11.32 -8.00 -25.26
N GLU A 133 11.08 -7.39 -26.41
CA GLU A 133 10.12 -7.90 -27.40
C GLU A 133 10.54 -9.28 -27.95
N ILE A 134 11.85 -9.56 -28.04
CA ILE A 134 12.36 -10.86 -28.47
C ILE A 134 11.98 -11.96 -27.50
N SER A 135 12.17 -11.73 -26.21
CA SER A 135 11.80 -12.67 -25.13
C SER A 135 10.29 -12.89 -25.07
N LYS A 136 9.49 -11.81 -25.19
CA LYS A 136 8.02 -11.89 -25.24
C LYS A 136 7.51 -12.66 -26.45
N SER A 137 8.13 -12.45 -27.64
CA SER A 137 7.75 -13.16 -28.84
C SER A 137 8.06 -14.65 -28.73
N ALA A 138 9.26 -15.00 -28.27
CA ALA A 138 9.67 -16.39 -28.05
C ALA A 138 8.76 -17.10 -27.02
N MET A 139 8.41 -16.45 -25.92
CA MET A 139 7.47 -16.97 -24.93
C MET A 139 6.10 -17.26 -25.53
N ASN A 140 5.58 -16.36 -26.38
CA ASN A 140 4.29 -16.57 -27.02
C ASN A 140 4.35 -17.75 -28.02
N GLU A 141 5.45 -17.92 -28.72
CA GLU A 141 5.65 -19.05 -29.63
C GLU A 141 5.79 -20.38 -28.88
N ILE A 142 6.49 -20.40 -27.74
CA ILE A 142 6.51 -21.56 -26.80
C ILE A 142 5.10 -21.96 -26.38
N LYS A 143 4.27 -20.99 -25.94
CA LYS A 143 2.88 -21.25 -25.54
C LYS A 143 2.02 -21.77 -26.69
N GLU A 144 2.23 -21.26 -27.90
CA GLU A 144 1.48 -21.73 -29.08
C GLU A 144 1.90 -23.17 -29.51
N GLU A 145 3.20 -23.51 -29.41
CA GLU A 145 3.71 -24.85 -29.69
C GLU A 145 3.18 -25.87 -28.66
N LEU A 146 3.05 -25.43 -27.39
CA LEU A 146 2.59 -26.30 -26.32
C LEU A 146 1.06 -26.32 -26.10
N LYS A 147 0.26 -25.62 -26.92
CA LYS A 147 -1.20 -25.47 -26.73
C LYS A 147 -1.99 -26.79 -26.67
N ASP A 148 -1.48 -27.84 -27.33
CA ASP A 148 -2.11 -29.17 -27.39
C ASP A 148 -1.67 -30.07 -26.22
N TYR A 149 -0.80 -29.58 -25.32
CA TYR A 149 -0.28 -30.26 -24.14
C TYR A 149 -0.87 -29.67 -22.86
N ASP A 150 -0.75 -30.43 -21.79
CA ASP A 150 -1.06 -29.97 -20.43
C ASP A 150 0.21 -29.31 -19.87
N TYR A 151 0.35 -28.00 -20.11
CA TYR A 151 1.55 -27.24 -19.76
C TYR A 151 1.31 -26.16 -18.71
N TYR A 152 2.36 -25.83 -17.98
CA TYR A 152 2.40 -24.83 -16.92
C TYR A 152 3.66 -23.99 -17.06
N VAL A 153 3.52 -22.65 -17.09
CA VAL A 153 4.65 -21.71 -17.28
C VAL A 153 4.79 -20.83 -16.04
N ASP A 154 5.95 -20.92 -15.39
CA ASP A 154 6.37 -20.01 -14.31
C ASP A 154 7.49 -19.12 -14.86
N SER A 155 7.14 -17.87 -15.18
CA SER A 155 8.04 -16.88 -15.78
C SER A 155 7.47 -15.48 -15.58
N GLU A 156 8.35 -14.49 -15.55
CA GLU A 156 8.00 -13.07 -15.62
C GLU A 156 7.97 -12.55 -17.06
N VAL A 157 8.57 -13.28 -18.01
CA VAL A 157 8.61 -12.90 -19.42
C VAL A 157 7.21 -12.88 -20.02
N GLY A 158 6.84 -11.74 -20.60
CA GLY A 158 5.54 -11.55 -21.24
C GLY A 158 4.38 -11.38 -20.28
N VAL A 159 4.64 -11.23 -18.98
CA VAL A 159 3.63 -10.93 -17.96
C VAL A 159 3.62 -9.43 -17.67
N ASP A 160 2.58 -8.74 -18.10
CA ASP A 160 2.36 -7.33 -17.70
C ASP A 160 1.51 -7.27 -16.43
N THR A 161 2.17 -7.45 -15.29
CA THR A 161 1.52 -7.41 -13.98
C THR A 161 0.70 -6.13 -13.76
N SER A 162 1.19 -4.98 -14.26
CA SER A 162 0.45 -3.72 -14.14
C SER A 162 -0.82 -3.68 -14.96
N ALA A 163 -0.76 -4.14 -16.22
CA ALA A 163 -1.93 -4.18 -17.09
C ALA A 163 -2.97 -5.20 -16.61
N ASP A 164 -2.54 -6.37 -16.16
CA ASP A 164 -3.42 -7.40 -15.62
C ASP A 164 -4.12 -6.92 -14.36
N LEU A 165 -3.39 -6.33 -13.42
CA LEU A 165 -3.95 -5.72 -12.22
C LEU A 165 -4.88 -4.55 -12.55
N ALA A 166 -4.53 -3.69 -13.52
CA ALA A 166 -5.39 -2.60 -13.95
C ALA A 166 -6.73 -3.12 -14.49
N ASN A 167 -6.71 -4.18 -15.30
CA ASN A 167 -7.92 -4.83 -15.80
C ASN A 167 -8.77 -5.44 -14.67
N GLU A 168 -8.15 -6.12 -13.71
CA GLU A 168 -8.84 -6.64 -12.54
C GLU A 168 -9.46 -5.52 -11.71
N MET A 169 -8.71 -4.43 -11.48
CA MET A 169 -9.19 -3.28 -10.70
C MET A 169 -10.40 -2.59 -11.38
N VAL A 170 -10.44 -2.52 -12.71
CA VAL A 170 -11.63 -2.01 -13.41
C VAL A 170 -12.87 -2.83 -13.06
N VAL A 171 -12.78 -4.15 -13.07
CA VAL A 171 -13.91 -5.03 -12.71
C VAL A 171 -14.28 -4.84 -11.24
N ILE A 172 -13.30 -4.79 -10.32
CA ILE A 172 -13.52 -4.58 -8.89
C ILE A 172 -14.22 -3.23 -8.65
N VAL A 173 -13.76 -2.15 -9.30
CA VAL A 173 -14.35 -0.81 -9.17
C VAL A 173 -15.81 -0.79 -9.68
N ILE A 174 -16.11 -1.47 -10.79
CA ILE A 174 -17.49 -1.57 -11.32
C ILE A 174 -18.39 -2.31 -10.30
N VAL A 175 -17.95 -3.45 -9.80
CA VAL A 175 -18.72 -4.23 -8.81
C VAL A 175 -18.87 -3.43 -7.51
N ALA A 176 -17.82 -2.77 -7.04
CA ALA A 176 -17.87 -1.89 -5.87
C ALA A 176 -18.87 -0.73 -6.10
N ALA A 177 -18.86 -0.09 -7.26
CA ALA A 177 -19.81 0.97 -7.60
C ALA A 177 -21.26 0.48 -7.56
N ILE A 178 -21.54 -0.73 -8.05
CA ILE A 178 -22.88 -1.34 -7.97
C ILE A 178 -23.29 -1.54 -6.51
N ILE A 179 -22.41 -2.07 -5.67
CA ILE A 179 -22.70 -2.26 -4.24
C ILE A 179 -22.94 -0.90 -3.56
N ILE A 180 -22.09 0.09 -3.85
CA ILE A 180 -22.26 1.45 -3.34
C ILE A 180 -23.63 2.01 -3.72
N VAL A 181 -24.06 1.87 -4.97
CA VAL A 181 -25.40 2.30 -5.42
C VAL A 181 -26.51 1.60 -4.62
N ILE A 182 -26.38 0.29 -4.42
CA ILE A 182 -27.36 -0.49 -3.64
C ILE A 182 -27.42 0.02 -2.19
N VAL A 183 -26.25 0.13 -1.54
CA VAL A 183 -26.18 0.58 -0.14
C VAL A 183 -26.71 2.01 0.00
N LEU A 184 -26.29 2.94 -0.86
CA LEU A 184 -26.78 4.31 -0.85
C LEU A 184 -28.28 4.40 -1.11
N THR A 185 -28.81 3.59 -2.01
CA THR A 185 -30.26 3.55 -2.28
C THR A 185 -31.07 3.11 -1.07
N LEU A 186 -30.52 2.17 -0.28
CA LEU A 186 -31.17 1.69 0.96
C LEU A 186 -31.05 2.69 2.12
N THR A 187 -30.01 3.52 2.14
CA THR A 187 -29.67 4.36 3.29
C THR A 187 -29.97 5.85 3.09
N SER A 188 -30.11 6.33 1.83
CA SER A 188 -30.45 7.71 1.51
C SER A 188 -31.91 8.02 1.86
N ARG A 189 -32.24 9.31 1.94
CA ARG A 189 -33.61 9.81 2.14
C ARG A 189 -34.35 10.06 0.83
N SER A 190 -33.62 10.17 -0.25
CA SER A 190 -34.14 10.42 -1.59
C SER A 190 -33.30 9.68 -2.63
N TYR A 191 -33.96 9.04 -3.61
CA TYR A 191 -33.24 8.37 -4.70
C TYR A 191 -32.37 9.31 -5.53
N ALA A 192 -32.67 10.59 -5.58
CA ALA A 192 -31.89 11.58 -6.31
C ALA A 192 -30.59 12.01 -5.58
N GLU A 193 -30.42 11.66 -4.31
CA GLU A 193 -29.15 11.84 -3.57
C GLU A 193 -28.08 10.92 -4.11
N VAL A 194 -28.42 9.70 -4.53
CA VAL A 194 -27.46 8.68 -5.00
C VAL A 194 -26.65 9.17 -6.21
N PRO A 195 -27.25 9.68 -7.30
CA PRO A 195 -26.49 10.28 -8.40
C PRO A 195 -25.55 11.42 -7.98
N VAL A 196 -25.98 12.29 -7.05
CA VAL A 196 -25.14 13.38 -6.55
C VAL A 196 -23.88 12.84 -5.87
N LEU A 197 -24.04 11.82 -5.01
CA LEU A 197 -22.93 11.16 -4.32
C LEU A 197 -21.99 10.49 -5.32
N ILE A 198 -22.52 9.67 -6.25
CA ILE A 198 -21.72 8.97 -7.25
C ILE A 198 -20.96 9.94 -8.16
N MET A 199 -21.60 11.03 -8.62
CA MET A 199 -20.91 12.05 -9.43
C MET A 199 -19.78 12.72 -8.64
N THR A 200 -20.00 13.04 -7.36
CA THR A 200 -18.98 13.65 -6.51
C THR A 200 -17.77 12.73 -6.36
N PHE A 201 -18.00 11.43 -6.10
CA PHE A 201 -16.94 10.44 -5.94
C PHE A 201 -16.21 10.16 -7.25
N GLY A 202 -16.96 10.00 -8.36
CA GLY A 202 -16.35 9.75 -9.66
C GLY A 202 -15.40 10.89 -10.07
N VAL A 203 -15.82 12.13 -9.84
CA VAL A 203 -14.98 13.30 -10.09
C VAL A 203 -13.74 13.29 -9.19
N ALA A 204 -13.90 13.03 -7.90
CA ALA A 204 -12.78 12.97 -6.96
C ALA A 204 -11.76 11.88 -7.35
N ALA A 205 -12.24 10.70 -7.78
CA ALA A 205 -11.38 9.61 -8.24
C ALA A 205 -10.62 9.98 -9.53
N ILE A 206 -11.30 10.56 -10.52
CA ILE A 206 -10.67 11.02 -11.76
C ILE A 206 -9.60 12.08 -11.48
N LEU A 207 -9.86 13.03 -10.58
CA LEU A 207 -8.88 14.04 -10.20
C LEU A 207 -7.67 13.41 -9.50
N ASN A 208 -7.88 12.44 -8.63
CA ASN A 208 -6.80 11.74 -7.96
C ASN A 208 -5.93 10.98 -8.94
N MET A 209 -6.52 10.17 -9.80
CA MET A 209 -5.79 9.40 -10.82
C MET A 209 -5.04 10.34 -11.79
N GLY A 210 -5.71 11.39 -12.29
CA GLY A 210 -5.11 12.34 -13.21
C GLY A 210 -4.00 13.21 -12.63
N THR A 211 -3.84 13.25 -11.31
CA THR A 211 -2.77 13.98 -10.62
C THR A 211 -1.68 13.06 -10.05
N ASN A 212 -1.73 11.74 -10.27
CA ASN A 212 -0.71 10.80 -9.80
C ASN A 212 0.68 11.10 -10.36
N PHE A 213 0.77 11.62 -11.59
CA PHE A 213 2.05 12.00 -12.20
C PHE A 213 2.84 13.01 -11.37
N LEU A 214 2.20 13.81 -10.50
CA LEU A 214 2.87 14.75 -9.59
C LEU A 214 3.70 14.04 -8.52
N CYS A 215 3.42 12.76 -8.27
CA CYS A 215 4.17 11.93 -7.33
C CYS A 215 5.44 11.32 -7.97
N GLY A 216 5.63 11.47 -9.29
CA GLY A 216 6.70 10.85 -10.05
C GLY A 216 6.41 9.37 -10.34
N LYS A 217 7.19 8.46 -9.75
CA LYS A 217 6.89 7.02 -9.76
C LYS A 217 6.00 6.64 -8.58
N ILE A 218 5.06 5.73 -8.80
CA ILE A 218 4.23 5.13 -7.73
C ILE A 218 4.25 3.61 -7.87
N SER A 219 4.12 2.91 -6.75
CA SER A 219 4.06 1.45 -6.77
C SER A 219 2.77 0.94 -7.42
N PHE A 220 2.83 -0.26 -8.02
CA PHE A 220 1.64 -0.93 -8.55
C PHE A 220 0.57 -1.15 -7.45
N ILE A 221 0.99 -1.35 -6.19
CA ILE A 221 0.10 -1.49 -5.04
C ILE A 221 -0.68 -0.18 -4.83
N SER A 222 0.03 0.96 -4.75
CA SER A 222 -0.60 2.28 -4.57
C SER A 222 -1.53 2.62 -5.72
N ASN A 223 -1.12 2.34 -6.96
CA ASN A 223 -1.93 2.59 -8.14
C ASN A 223 -3.23 1.78 -8.15
N SER A 224 -3.15 0.49 -7.78
CA SER A 224 -4.28 -0.44 -7.83
C SER A 224 -5.27 -0.22 -6.68
N VAL A 225 -4.79 -0.09 -5.45
CA VAL A 225 -5.62 -0.09 -4.24
C VAL A 225 -6.27 1.27 -3.99
N THR A 226 -5.59 2.37 -4.38
CA THR A 226 -6.00 3.72 -3.99
C THR A 226 -7.40 4.10 -4.48
N VAL A 227 -7.79 3.73 -5.70
CA VAL A 227 -9.12 4.10 -6.24
C VAL A 227 -10.24 3.49 -5.42
N VAL A 228 -10.13 2.21 -5.08
CA VAL A 228 -11.15 1.50 -4.29
C VAL A 228 -11.18 2.02 -2.87
N LEU A 229 -10.00 2.24 -2.26
CA LEU A 229 -9.91 2.82 -0.92
C LEU A 229 -10.43 4.26 -0.89
N GLN A 230 -10.14 5.07 -1.89
CA GLN A 230 -10.67 6.42 -1.99
C GLN A 230 -12.18 6.44 -2.03
N LEU A 231 -12.79 5.58 -2.86
CA LEU A 231 -14.25 5.47 -2.92
C LEU A 231 -14.83 5.10 -1.54
N ALA A 232 -14.20 4.15 -0.86
CA ALA A 232 -14.67 3.67 0.43
C ALA A 232 -14.48 4.67 1.58
N LEU A 233 -13.33 5.38 1.62
CA LEU A 233 -12.98 6.33 2.69
C LEU A 233 -13.63 7.71 2.52
N ALA A 234 -13.86 8.14 1.28
CA ALA A 234 -14.38 9.48 1.01
C ALA A 234 -15.90 9.60 1.11
N ILE A 235 -16.61 8.48 1.11
CA ILE A 235 -18.06 8.44 1.06
C ILE A 235 -18.70 9.08 2.31
N ASP A 236 -18.06 8.93 3.46
CA ASP A 236 -18.52 9.47 4.74
C ASP A 236 -18.66 10.99 4.71
N TYR A 237 -17.68 11.66 4.13
CA TYR A 237 -17.65 13.11 4.03
C TYR A 237 -18.83 13.65 3.22
N ALA A 238 -19.15 12.98 2.12
CA ALA A 238 -20.27 13.38 1.27
C ALA A 238 -21.63 13.04 1.92
N ILE A 239 -21.75 11.90 2.61
CA ILE A 239 -22.97 11.51 3.32
C ILE A 239 -23.28 12.52 4.44
N ILE A 240 -22.28 12.96 5.21
CA ILE A 240 -22.45 13.98 6.26
C ILE A 240 -23.04 15.26 5.66
N LEU A 241 -22.48 15.77 4.57
CA LEU A 241 -22.98 16.97 3.91
C LEU A 241 -24.38 16.75 3.34
N CYS A 242 -24.65 15.60 2.71
CA CYS A 242 -25.94 15.25 2.14
C CYS A 242 -27.04 15.23 3.20
N HIS A 243 -26.79 14.52 4.33
CA HIS A 243 -27.75 14.43 5.43
C HIS A 243 -28.00 15.81 6.06
N ARG A 244 -26.94 16.61 6.28
CA ARG A 244 -27.10 18.00 6.79
C ARG A 244 -27.92 18.85 5.84
N PHE A 245 -27.70 18.71 4.53
CA PHE A 245 -28.51 19.42 3.54
C PHE A 245 -29.96 18.99 3.60
N SER A 246 -30.27 17.71 3.64
CA SER A 246 -31.63 17.18 3.70
C SER A 246 -32.34 17.62 4.97
N ASP A 247 -31.69 17.63 6.13
CA ASP A 247 -32.26 18.11 7.39
C ASP A 247 -32.62 19.61 7.34
N GLU A 248 -31.74 20.46 6.80
CA GLU A 248 -32.00 21.90 6.68
C GLU A 248 -33.03 22.21 5.58
N HIS A 249 -33.07 21.39 4.53
CA HIS A 249 -33.98 21.61 3.38
C HIS A 249 -35.43 21.27 3.69
N GLU A 250 -35.69 20.49 4.74
CA GLU A 250 -37.07 20.27 5.23
C GLU A 250 -37.78 21.59 5.61
N THR A 251 -37.02 22.61 6.04
CA THR A 251 -37.56 23.87 6.57
C THR A 251 -37.15 25.10 5.79
N LEU A 252 -36.07 25.03 5.00
CA LEU A 252 -35.46 26.17 4.32
C LEU A 252 -35.40 25.98 2.79
N PRO A 253 -35.40 27.07 2.01
CA PRO A 253 -35.11 26.98 0.58
C PRO A 253 -33.75 26.36 0.29
N ALA A 254 -33.60 25.65 -0.82
CA ALA A 254 -32.39 24.87 -1.16
C ALA A 254 -31.06 25.66 -1.02
N ARG A 255 -31.02 26.95 -1.41
CA ARG A 255 -29.84 27.78 -1.29
C ARG A 255 -29.45 28.02 0.19
N GLU A 256 -30.42 28.40 1.02
CA GLU A 256 -30.19 28.71 2.43
C GLU A 256 -29.82 27.42 3.18
N ALA A 257 -30.57 26.34 2.92
CA ALA A 257 -30.27 25.01 3.44
C ALA A 257 -28.84 24.57 3.08
N CYS A 258 -28.42 24.75 1.83
CA CYS A 258 -27.08 24.37 1.38
C CYS A 258 -25.97 25.19 2.06
N VAL A 259 -26.16 26.51 2.24
CA VAL A 259 -25.20 27.39 2.93
C VAL A 259 -25.06 26.97 4.41
N ILE A 260 -26.17 26.74 5.10
CA ILE A 260 -26.17 26.35 6.51
C ILE A 260 -25.56 24.96 6.67
N ALA A 261 -26.00 23.98 5.84
CA ALA A 261 -25.49 22.63 5.86
C ALA A 261 -23.96 22.61 5.64
N LEU A 262 -23.46 23.30 4.62
CA LEU A 262 -22.05 23.37 4.32
C LEU A 262 -21.26 24.05 5.45
N SER A 263 -21.78 25.14 6.03
CA SER A 263 -21.12 25.86 7.12
C SER A 263 -20.96 25.00 8.40
N LYS A 264 -21.92 24.08 8.63
CA LYS A 264 -21.88 23.13 9.76
C LYS A 264 -21.05 21.89 9.41
N ALA A 265 -21.09 21.41 8.17
CA ALA A 265 -20.40 20.21 7.73
C ALA A 265 -18.88 20.41 7.60
N ILE A 266 -18.40 21.60 7.16
CA ILE A 266 -16.96 21.84 6.98
C ILE A 266 -16.15 21.52 8.24
N PRO A 267 -16.45 22.03 9.45
CA PRO A 267 -15.68 21.69 10.65
C PRO A 267 -15.74 20.19 11.02
N GLU A 268 -16.90 19.57 10.88
CA GLU A 268 -17.11 18.16 11.20
C GLU A 268 -16.31 17.25 10.24
N ILE A 269 -16.45 17.44 8.94
CA ILE A 269 -15.73 16.70 7.91
C ILE A 269 -14.22 16.96 8.01
N SER A 270 -13.79 18.21 8.24
CA SER A 270 -12.37 18.54 8.37
C SER A 270 -11.73 17.86 9.59
N SER A 271 -12.47 17.73 10.69
CA SER A 271 -11.97 17.01 11.88
C SER A 271 -11.81 15.51 11.60
N SER A 272 -12.80 14.87 10.99
CA SER A 272 -12.76 13.45 10.61
C SER A 272 -11.68 13.19 9.57
N SER A 273 -11.64 13.97 8.50
CA SER A 273 -10.60 13.79 7.47
C SER A 273 -9.18 13.98 8.01
N LEU A 274 -8.98 14.86 8.99
CA LEU A 274 -7.68 15.07 9.60
C LEU A 274 -7.24 13.85 10.41
N THR A 275 -8.14 13.13 11.07
CA THR A 275 -7.82 11.86 11.74
C THR A 275 -7.40 10.80 10.74
N THR A 276 -8.11 10.67 9.62
CA THR A 276 -7.75 9.73 8.56
C THR A 276 -6.40 10.07 7.91
N ILE A 277 -6.18 11.36 7.58
CA ILE A 277 -4.90 11.84 7.04
C ILE A 277 -3.76 11.57 8.02
N SER A 278 -3.98 11.77 9.32
CA SER A 278 -2.94 11.55 10.33
C SER A 278 -2.59 10.07 10.53
N GLY A 279 -3.59 9.19 10.46
CA GLY A 279 -3.35 7.75 10.44
C GLY A 279 -2.48 7.34 9.25
N LEU A 280 -2.85 7.80 8.05
CA LEU A 280 -2.08 7.54 6.82
C LEU A 280 -0.69 8.18 6.85
N ALA A 281 -0.54 9.37 7.44
CA ALA A 281 0.76 10.03 7.55
C ALA A 281 1.76 9.23 8.40
N ALA A 282 1.28 8.40 9.32
CA ALA A 282 2.13 7.52 10.10
C ALA A 282 2.85 6.48 9.23
N LEU A 283 2.25 6.04 8.11
CA LEU A 283 2.90 5.16 7.12
C LEU A 283 4.15 5.78 6.49
N GLY A 284 4.18 7.11 6.36
CA GLY A 284 5.33 7.82 5.81
C GLY A 284 6.61 7.74 6.65
N PHE A 285 6.54 7.21 7.88
CA PHE A 285 7.69 6.99 8.75
C PHE A 285 8.19 5.53 8.72
N MET A 286 7.64 4.71 7.87
CA MET A 286 8.07 3.34 7.64
C MET A 286 9.41 3.31 6.93
N HIS A 287 10.32 2.41 7.31
CA HIS A 287 11.62 2.24 6.64
C HIS A 287 11.42 1.71 5.22
N PHE A 288 10.45 0.83 5.03
CA PHE A 288 10.11 0.32 3.70
C PHE A 288 9.36 1.39 2.88
N GLY A 289 9.96 1.82 1.76
CA GLY A 289 9.54 2.98 0.97
C GLY A 289 8.10 2.97 0.46
N ILE A 290 7.48 1.78 0.33
CA ILE A 290 6.06 1.62 -0.04
C ILE A 290 5.12 2.34 0.93
N GLY A 291 5.48 2.43 2.22
CA GLY A 291 4.67 3.13 3.20
C GLY A 291 4.51 4.61 2.85
N LEU A 292 5.59 5.28 2.49
CA LEU A 292 5.58 6.68 2.08
C LEU A 292 4.82 6.88 0.76
N ASP A 293 5.04 6.00 -0.22
CA ASP A 293 4.37 6.05 -1.52
C ASP A 293 2.84 5.98 -1.35
N LEU A 294 2.36 4.95 -0.62
CA LEU A 294 0.94 4.77 -0.37
C LEU A 294 0.34 5.91 0.47
N ALA A 295 1.08 6.41 1.48
CA ALA A 295 0.64 7.54 2.29
C ALA A 295 0.40 8.79 1.43
N ILE A 296 1.33 9.15 0.56
CA ILE A 296 1.22 10.32 -0.30
C ILE A 296 0.02 10.20 -1.25
N VAL A 297 -0.14 9.06 -1.92
CA VAL A 297 -1.22 8.84 -2.90
C VAL A 297 -2.59 8.83 -2.21
N LEU A 298 -2.73 8.17 -1.04
CA LEU A 298 -3.99 8.13 -0.28
C LEU A 298 -4.33 9.49 0.36
N ILE A 299 -3.37 10.19 0.94
CA ILE A 299 -3.59 11.55 1.49
C ILE A 299 -4.04 12.50 0.38
N LYS A 300 -3.40 12.45 -0.79
CA LYS A 300 -3.81 13.23 -1.98
C LYS A 300 -5.24 12.85 -2.40
N ALA A 301 -5.60 11.56 -2.38
CA ALA A 301 -6.94 11.07 -2.68
C ALA A 301 -8.00 11.66 -1.75
N ILE A 302 -7.70 11.73 -0.43
CA ILE A 302 -8.59 12.38 0.54
C ILE A 302 -8.72 13.89 0.25
N PHE A 303 -7.63 14.58 -0.07
CA PHE A 303 -7.71 15.99 -0.45
C PHE A 303 -8.56 16.24 -1.70
N CYS A 304 -8.41 15.40 -2.74
CA CYS A 304 -9.27 15.47 -3.93
C CYS A 304 -10.76 15.25 -3.57
N SER A 305 -11.02 14.34 -2.66
CA SER A 305 -12.37 14.03 -2.18
C SER A 305 -12.95 15.19 -1.38
N LEU A 306 -12.20 15.76 -0.44
CA LEU A 306 -12.62 16.93 0.34
C LEU A 306 -12.90 18.15 -0.55
N LEU A 307 -12.01 18.40 -1.52
CA LEU A 307 -12.20 19.48 -2.48
C LEU A 307 -13.50 19.29 -3.26
N SER A 308 -13.79 18.07 -3.73
CA SER A 308 -15.01 17.75 -4.46
C SER A 308 -16.26 17.86 -3.57
N VAL A 309 -16.19 17.38 -2.34
CA VAL A 309 -17.31 17.47 -1.38
C VAL A 309 -17.62 18.92 -1.00
N PHE A 310 -16.59 19.75 -0.76
CA PHE A 310 -16.84 21.14 -0.34
C PHE A 310 -17.20 22.07 -1.48
N THR A 311 -16.71 21.86 -2.70
CA THR A 311 -16.86 22.84 -3.78
C THR A 311 -17.74 22.38 -4.95
N LEU A 312 -17.77 21.10 -5.28
CA LEU A 312 -18.61 20.54 -6.34
C LEU A 312 -19.99 20.11 -5.83
N MET A 313 -20.00 19.32 -4.74
CA MET A 313 -21.23 18.72 -4.23
C MET A 313 -22.33 19.73 -3.86
N PRO A 314 -22.07 20.90 -3.24
CA PRO A 314 -23.11 21.90 -2.99
C PRO A 314 -23.82 22.38 -4.25
N GLY A 315 -23.07 22.52 -5.35
CA GLY A 315 -23.64 22.85 -6.66
C GLY A 315 -24.53 21.74 -7.21
N LEU A 316 -24.10 20.48 -7.06
CA LEU A 316 -24.89 19.31 -7.46
C LEU A 316 -26.16 19.16 -6.62
N LEU A 317 -26.10 19.32 -5.30
CA LEU A 317 -27.28 19.29 -4.42
C LEU A 317 -28.30 20.35 -4.82
N MET A 318 -27.88 21.57 -5.15
CA MET A 318 -28.77 22.62 -5.64
C MET A 318 -29.35 22.30 -7.03
N LEU A 319 -28.56 21.71 -7.92
CA LEU A 319 -29.00 21.32 -9.27
C LEU A 319 -30.08 20.22 -9.18
N PHE A 320 -29.91 19.26 -8.30
CA PHE A 320 -30.78 18.11 -8.10
C PHE A 320 -31.87 18.37 -7.03
N SER A 321 -31.93 19.53 -6.36
CA SER A 321 -32.84 19.81 -5.25
C SER A 321 -34.31 19.48 -5.57
N LYS A 322 -34.82 19.91 -6.74
CA LYS A 322 -36.19 19.60 -7.16
C LYS A 322 -36.45 18.10 -7.36
N LEU A 323 -35.44 17.33 -7.77
CA LEU A 323 -35.54 15.88 -7.91
C LEU A 323 -35.49 15.22 -6.54
N ILE A 324 -34.65 15.73 -5.62
CA ILE A 324 -34.57 15.29 -4.24
C ILE A 324 -35.92 15.40 -3.57
N ASP A 325 -36.59 16.56 -3.68
CA ASP A 325 -37.95 16.77 -3.16
C ASP A 325 -38.96 15.79 -3.75
N LYS A 326 -38.88 15.51 -5.07
CA LYS A 326 -39.83 14.66 -5.77
C LYS A 326 -39.64 13.16 -5.51
N THR A 327 -38.41 12.72 -5.23
CA THR A 327 -38.03 11.31 -5.06
C THR A 327 -37.81 10.90 -3.61
N GLY A 328 -38.21 11.76 -2.65
CA GLY A 328 -38.15 11.47 -1.23
C GLY A 328 -38.96 10.23 -0.86
N HIS A 329 -38.43 9.37 -0.04
CA HIS A 329 -39.08 8.17 0.45
C HIS A 329 -38.92 8.02 1.97
N LYS A 330 -39.74 7.16 2.56
CA LYS A 330 -39.62 6.86 4.00
C LYS A 330 -38.28 6.21 4.31
N LYS A 331 -37.72 6.52 5.48
CA LYS A 331 -36.50 5.86 5.98
C LYS A 331 -36.68 4.34 5.90
N LEU A 332 -35.79 3.67 5.18
CA LEU A 332 -35.79 2.21 5.06
C LEU A 332 -35.06 1.54 6.22
N LEU A 333 -34.08 2.24 6.82
CA LEU A 333 -33.37 1.74 7.99
C LEU A 333 -34.23 1.91 9.25
N PRO A 334 -34.37 0.83 10.05
CA PRO A 334 -35.10 0.89 11.31
C PRO A 334 -34.32 1.64 12.39
N GLU A 335 -35.03 2.14 13.39
CA GLU A 335 -34.42 2.63 14.63
C GLU A 335 -33.88 1.46 15.46
N ILE A 336 -32.73 1.67 16.06
CA ILE A 336 -32.00 0.65 16.84
C ILE A 336 -32.10 0.87 18.35
N ASP A 337 -33.25 1.32 18.83
CA ASP A 337 -33.56 1.51 20.25
C ASP A 337 -33.12 0.35 21.13
N ALA A 338 -33.30 -0.87 20.64
CA ALA A 338 -32.94 -2.09 21.35
C ALA A 338 -31.44 -2.11 21.71
N VAL A 339 -30.55 -1.64 20.82
CA VAL A 339 -29.11 -1.57 21.04
C VAL A 339 -28.79 -0.56 22.14
N GLY A 340 -29.41 0.63 22.10
CA GLY A 340 -29.20 1.65 23.12
C GLY A 340 -29.72 1.21 24.52
N LYS A 341 -30.88 0.55 24.56
CA LYS A 341 -31.43 -0.05 25.80
C LYS A 341 -30.53 -1.20 26.33
N PHE A 342 -30.00 -2.02 25.43
CA PHE A 342 -29.02 -3.06 25.76
C PHE A 342 -27.73 -2.46 26.32
N ALA A 343 -27.20 -1.39 25.72
CA ALA A 343 -26.02 -0.68 26.19
C ALA A 343 -26.19 -0.17 27.63
N ASN A 344 -27.31 0.46 27.92
CA ASN A 344 -27.63 0.93 29.29
C ASN A 344 -27.69 -0.20 30.33
N LYS A 345 -28.22 -1.39 29.92
CA LYS A 345 -28.38 -2.55 30.81
C LYS A 345 -27.04 -3.25 31.08
N THR A 346 -26.17 -3.28 30.10
CA THR A 346 -24.92 -4.09 30.14
C THR A 346 -23.65 -3.26 30.40
N LYS A 347 -23.75 -1.98 30.69
CA LYS A 347 -22.64 -1.04 30.87
C LYS A 347 -21.60 -1.45 31.91
N TYR A 348 -21.93 -2.28 32.90
CA TYR A 348 -21.01 -2.80 33.90
C TYR A 348 -20.48 -4.20 33.57
N ILE A 349 -21.04 -4.88 32.58
CA ILE A 349 -20.71 -6.24 32.19
C ILE A 349 -19.81 -6.26 30.94
N ILE A 350 -20.19 -5.52 29.89
CA ILE A 350 -19.48 -5.52 28.60
C ILE A 350 -18.06 -4.96 28.68
N PRO A 351 -17.79 -3.77 29.29
CA PRO A 351 -16.45 -3.22 29.32
C PRO A 351 -15.41 -4.10 30.00
N PRO A 352 -15.66 -4.76 31.16
CA PRO A 352 -14.71 -5.72 31.72
C PRO A 352 -14.46 -6.95 30.83
N ILE A 353 -15.52 -7.50 30.21
CA ILE A 353 -15.38 -8.60 29.26
C ILE A 353 -14.54 -8.18 28.06
N PHE A 354 -14.81 -7.01 27.51
CA PHE A 354 -14.04 -6.45 26.40
C PHE A 354 -12.57 -6.28 26.77
N LEU A 355 -12.27 -5.83 28.00
CA LEU A 355 -10.88 -5.72 28.45
C LEU A 355 -10.16 -7.07 28.43
N VAL A 356 -10.82 -8.15 28.84
CA VAL A 356 -10.25 -9.52 28.76
C VAL A 356 -10.05 -9.92 27.31
N VAL A 357 -11.06 -9.69 26.46
CA VAL A 357 -10.99 -10.03 25.03
C VAL A 357 -9.83 -9.30 24.34
N ILE A 358 -9.64 -8.01 24.60
CA ILE A 358 -8.52 -7.27 23.97
C ILE A 358 -7.15 -7.72 24.49
N CYS A 359 -7.03 -8.13 25.75
CA CYS A 359 -5.78 -8.69 26.29
C CYS A 359 -5.44 -10.01 25.59
N VAL A 360 -6.42 -10.87 25.38
CA VAL A 360 -6.26 -12.14 24.64
C VAL A 360 -5.94 -11.85 23.16
N ALA A 361 -6.68 -10.95 22.54
CA ALA A 361 -6.47 -10.55 21.16
C ALA A 361 -5.10 -9.92 20.93
N PHE A 362 -4.61 -9.11 21.87
CA PHE A 362 -3.26 -8.55 21.85
C PHE A 362 -2.19 -9.65 21.78
N PHE A 363 -2.32 -10.67 22.66
CA PHE A 363 -1.38 -11.80 22.65
C PHE A 363 -1.37 -12.54 21.30
N PHE A 364 -2.55 -12.87 20.76
CA PHE A 364 -2.63 -13.55 19.47
C PHE A 364 -2.20 -12.67 18.30
N SER A 365 -2.54 -11.38 18.30
CA SER A 365 -2.10 -10.43 17.27
C SER A 365 -0.58 -10.28 17.20
N ASN A 366 0.13 -10.35 18.34
CA ASN A 366 1.59 -10.28 18.37
C ASN A 366 2.27 -11.58 17.93
N ASN A 367 1.53 -12.69 17.87
CA ASN A 367 2.03 -13.98 17.38
C ASN A 367 1.47 -14.31 15.98
N CYS A 368 1.05 -13.30 15.22
CA CYS A 368 0.55 -13.49 13.87
C CYS A 368 1.65 -14.09 12.97
N PRO A 369 1.34 -15.13 12.16
CA PRO A 369 2.30 -15.74 11.26
C PRO A 369 2.52 -14.81 10.05
N TYR A 370 3.40 -13.82 10.21
CA TYR A 370 3.75 -12.92 9.12
C TYR A 370 4.65 -13.61 8.11
N VAL A 371 4.42 -13.31 6.84
CA VAL A 371 5.27 -13.68 5.71
C VAL A 371 5.71 -12.42 4.96
N TYR A 372 6.93 -12.46 4.45
CA TYR A 372 7.59 -11.33 3.80
C TYR A 372 7.81 -11.59 2.30
N SER A 373 7.81 -12.85 1.86
CA SER A 373 7.66 -13.24 0.46
C SER A 373 6.19 -13.47 0.13
N TYR A 374 5.75 -13.03 -1.03
CA TYR A 374 4.37 -13.21 -1.50
C TYR A 374 4.21 -14.35 -2.51
N ASN A 375 5.32 -14.97 -2.93
CA ASN A 375 5.32 -15.99 -3.98
C ASN A 375 4.56 -17.26 -3.60
N ASP A 376 4.63 -17.66 -2.32
CA ASP A 376 3.99 -18.85 -1.78
C ASP A 376 2.58 -18.58 -1.20
N LEU A 377 2.09 -17.32 -1.25
CA LEU A 377 0.76 -16.98 -0.75
C LEU A 377 -0.34 -17.33 -1.76
N GLU A 378 -1.31 -18.08 -1.30
CA GLU A 378 -2.49 -18.42 -2.09
C GLU A 378 -3.52 -17.28 -2.07
N THR A 379 -4.15 -17.04 -3.21
CA THR A 379 -5.27 -16.11 -3.35
C THR A 379 -6.57 -16.86 -3.62
N ALA A 380 -7.71 -16.23 -3.28
CA ALA A 380 -9.02 -16.82 -3.56
C ALA A 380 -9.27 -17.02 -5.07
N LYS A 381 -8.60 -16.23 -5.91
CA LYS A 381 -8.56 -16.34 -7.37
C LYS A 381 -7.09 -16.52 -7.76
N ALA A 382 -6.65 -17.75 -7.96
CA ALA A 382 -5.27 -18.02 -8.38
C ALA A 382 -5.00 -17.50 -9.80
N SER A 383 -3.82 -16.91 -10.01
CA SER A 383 -3.32 -16.58 -11.35
C SER A 383 -2.77 -17.83 -12.05
N GLU A 384 -2.61 -17.77 -13.38
CA GLU A 384 -1.96 -18.85 -14.13
C GLU A 384 -0.55 -19.14 -13.59
N ALA A 385 0.21 -18.09 -13.28
CA ALA A 385 1.54 -18.23 -12.69
C ALA A 385 1.52 -18.91 -11.31
N GLN A 386 0.57 -18.58 -10.44
CA GLN A 386 0.40 -19.26 -9.15
C GLN A 386 0.05 -20.75 -9.31
N ILE A 387 -0.85 -21.07 -10.26
CA ILE A 387 -1.20 -22.46 -10.57
C ILE A 387 0.03 -23.20 -11.11
N ALA A 388 0.76 -22.61 -12.06
CA ALA A 388 1.98 -23.19 -12.63
C ALA A 388 3.03 -23.44 -11.54
N ARG A 389 3.31 -22.44 -10.69
CA ARG A 389 4.27 -22.56 -9.59
C ARG A 389 3.91 -23.67 -8.63
N SER A 390 2.62 -23.81 -8.27
CA SER A 390 2.16 -24.88 -7.38
C SER A 390 2.34 -26.27 -7.99
N HIS A 391 2.05 -26.44 -9.29
CA HIS A 391 2.25 -27.70 -10.01
C HIS A 391 3.73 -28.06 -10.16
N ILE A 392 4.56 -27.07 -10.51
CA ILE A 392 6.01 -27.26 -10.63
C ILE A 392 6.60 -27.62 -9.26
N LYS A 393 6.26 -26.88 -8.20
CA LYS A 393 6.71 -27.17 -6.83
C LYS A 393 6.31 -28.54 -6.33
N ALA A 394 5.09 -29.01 -6.64
CA ALA A 394 4.63 -30.34 -6.26
C ALA A 394 5.40 -31.49 -6.94
N ASN A 395 5.92 -31.29 -8.16
CA ASN A 395 6.62 -32.31 -8.92
C ASN A 395 8.14 -32.25 -8.82
N PHE A 396 8.71 -31.03 -8.69
CA PHE A 396 10.16 -30.77 -8.80
C PHE A 396 10.77 -30.06 -7.58
N GLY A 397 9.98 -29.84 -6.52
CA GLY A 397 10.46 -29.21 -5.29
C GLY A 397 10.53 -27.68 -5.36
N ASN A 398 11.23 -27.09 -4.40
CA ASN A 398 11.40 -25.65 -4.32
C ASN A 398 12.38 -25.15 -5.41
N ASN A 399 12.17 -23.92 -5.84
CA ASN A 399 13.11 -23.19 -6.70
C ASN A 399 13.43 -21.84 -6.07
N ASN A 400 14.36 -21.84 -5.16
CA ASN A 400 14.82 -20.65 -4.49
C ASN A 400 16.25 -20.37 -4.97
N MET A 401 16.49 -19.19 -5.50
CA MET A 401 17.73 -18.80 -6.11
C MET A 401 18.28 -17.56 -5.43
N VAL A 402 19.56 -17.57 -5.14
CA VAL A 402 20.29 -16.40 -4.65
C VAL A 402 21.53 -16.17 -5.52
N ALA A 403 21.81 -14.92 -5.81
CA ALA A 403 23.03 -14.50 -6.49
C ALA A 403 24.04 -14.04 -5.44
N VAL A 404 25.26 -14.54 -5.58
CA VAL A 404 26.42 -14.13 -4.79
C VAL A 404 27.28 -13.26 -5.68
N ILE A 405 27.49 -12.01 -5.29
CA ILE A 405 28.27 -11.01 -6.03
C ILE A 405 29.54 -10.75 -5.25
N VAL A 406 30.67 -10.92 -5.90
CA VAL A 406 32.01 -10.75 -5.30
C VAL A 406 32.91 -9.94 -6.23
N PRO A 407 33.99 -9.30 -5.76
CA PRO A 407 34.97 -8.65 -6.61
C PRO A 407 35.54 -9.61 -7.67
N SER A 408 35.73 -9.12 -8.91
CA SER A 408 36.20 -9.91 -10.06
C SER A 408 37.66 -10.32 -9.92
N GLY A 409 38.11 -11.26 -10.75
CA GLY A 409 39.54 -11.59 -10.99
C GLY A 409 40.16 -12.66 -10.08
N ASN A 410 39.44 -13.20 -9.10
CA ASN A 410 39.97 -14.28 -8.24
C ASN A 410 39.18 -15.59 -8.40
N TYR A 411 39.42 -16.28 -9.52
CA TYR A 411 38.72 -17.53 -9.85
C TYR A 411 38.97 -18.67 -8.83
N ASP A 412 40.16 -18.71 -8.21
CA ASP A 412 40.50 -19.75 -7.20
C ASP A 412 39.65 -19.57 -5.92
N SER A 413 39.46 -18.35 -5.48
CA SER A 413 38.56 -18.04 -4.35
C SER A 413 37.11 -18.36 -4.70
N GLN A 414 36.63 -17.95 -5.88
CA GLN A 414 35.27 -18.26 -6.38
C GLN A 414 35.04 -19.77 -6.46
N ARG A 415 36.01 -20.54 -7.01
CA ARG A 415 35.95 -22.01 -7.08
C ARG A 415 35.86 -22.65 -5.69
N ASN A 416 36.60 -22.15 -4.73
CA ASN A 416 36.57 -22.67 -3.38
C ASN A 416 35.27 -22.35 -2.67
N ILE A 417 34.74 -21.13 -2.87
CA ILE A 417 33.41 -20.71 -2.38
C ILE A 417 32.33 -21.63 -2.92
N LEU A 418 32.26 -21.83 -4.24
CA LEU A 418 31.28 -22.70 -4.87
C LEU A 418 31.37 -24.14 -4.32
N LYS A 419 32.55 -24.68 -4.19
CA LYS A 419 32.79 -26.03 -3.61
C LYS A 419 32.37 -26.14 -2.13
N GLU A 420 32.51 -25.09 -1.33
CA GLU A 420 32.09 -25.09 0.06
C GLU A 420 30.58 -24.92 0.14
N ILE A 421 29.96 -24.08 -0.71
CA ILE A 421 28.50 -23.86 -0.77
C ILE A 421 27.80 -25.15 -1.21
N ASP A 422 28.29 -25.86 -2.25
CA ASP A 422 27.69 -27.12 -2.72
C ASP A 422 27.67 -28.25 -1.66
N ARG A 423 28.40 -28.10 -0.57
CA ARG A 423 28.40 -29.06 0.56
C ARG A 423 27.40 -28.73 1.65
N LEU A 424 26.72 -27.58 1.55
CA LEU A 424 25.76 -27.17 2.56
C LEU A 424 24.44 -27.95 2.37
N ASP A 425 23.87 -28.38 3.49
CA ASP A 425 22.52 -28.96 3.48
C ASP A 425 21.52 -27.90 2.99
N GLY A 426 20.69 -28.25 2.01
CA GLY A 426 19.69 -27.38 1.41
C GLY A 426 20.17 -26.63 0.16
N VAL A 427 21.45 -26.73 -0.21
CA VAL A 427 21.94 -26.28 -1.52
C VAL A 427 21.76 -27.41 -2.52
N LYS A 428 21.14 -27.10 -3.65
CA LYS A 428 20.92 -28.02 -4.77
C LYS A 428 22.14 -28.03 -5.71
N SER A 429 22.56 -26.83 -6.10
CA SER A 429 23.74 -26.61 -6.94
C SER A 429 24.16 -25.15 -6.87
N SER A 430 25.42 -24.90 -7.26
CA SER A 430 25.91 -23.53 -7.46
C SER A 430 26.65 -23.43 -8.80
N MET A 431 26.58 -22.26 -9.42
CA MET A 431 27.15 -21.99 -10.74
C MET A 431 27.85 -20.62 -10.78
N GLY A 432 29.00 -20.58 -11.43
CA GLY A 432 29.74 -19.36 -11.73
C GLY A 432 30.84 -19.67 -12.72
N LEU A 433 31.50 -18.67 -13.31
CA LEU A 433 32.57 -18.90 -14.30
C LEU A 433 33.64 -19.88 -13.80
N ALA A 434 33.85 -19.96 -12.49
CA ALA A 434 34.88 -20.80 -11.91
C ALA A 434 34.60 -22.32 -11.92
N ASN A 435 33.35 -22.74 -12.16
CA ASN A 435 32.93 -24.15 -12.20
C ASN A 435 32.12 -24.52 -13.46
N ILE A 436 32.06 -23.66 -14.46
CA ILE A 436 31.47 -24.00 -15.77
C ILE A 436 32.51 -24.77 -16.58
N GLU A 437 32.13 -25.95 -17.09
CA GLU A 437 32.96 -26.73 -18.03
C GLU A 437 32.96 -26.06 -19.41
N ALA A 438 34.18 -25.84 -19.94
CA ALA A 438 34.36 -25.26 -21.26
C ALA A 438 34.34 -26.36 -22.35
N MET A 439 35.39 -27.19 -22.37
CA MET A 439 35.56 -28.29 -23.32
C MET A 439 36.59 -29.28 -22.76
N ASP A 440 36.50 -30.53 -23.19
CA ASP A 440 37.46 -31.61 -22.86
C ASP A 440 37.76 -31.77 -21.37
N GLY A 441 36.80 -31.46 -20.46
CA GLY A 441 36.93 -31.55 -19.01
C GLY A 441 37.68 -30.39 -18.37
N TYR A 442 38.08 -29.36 -19.10
CA TYR A 442 38.57 -28.09 -18.56
C TYR A 442 37.46 -27.14 -18.15
N MET A 443 37.63 -26.49 -17.00
CA MET A 443 36.73 -25.39 -16.57
C MET A 443 37.16 -24.06 -17.18
N LEU A 444 36.21 -23.15 -17.42
CA LEU A 444 36.50 -21.80 -17.92
C LEU A 444 37.57 -21.06 -17.11
N ALA A 445 37.62 -21.30 -15.82
CA ALA A 445 38.59 -20.69 -14.91
C ALA A 445 39.92 -21.46 -14.77
N ASP A 446 40.12 -22.57 -15.50
CA ASP A 446 41.38 -23.31 -15.41
C ASP A 446 42.49 -22.54 -16.13
N ALA A 447 43.61 -22.33 -15.40
CA ALA A 447 44.76 -21.64 -15.95
C ALA A 447 45.62 -22.60 -16.81
N LEU A 448 45.62 -22.36 -18.08
CA LEU A 448 46.35 -23.19 -19.09
C LEU A 448 47.67 -22.55 -19.47
N SER A 449 48.66 -23.39 -19.77
CA SER A 449 49.92 -22.99 -20.41
C SER A 449 49.70 -22.79 -21.93
N PRO A 450 50.60 -22.10 -22.66
CA PRO A 450 50.49 -21.96 -24.12
C PRO A 450 50.38 -23.30 -24.86
N ARG A 451 51.00 -24.40 -24.29
CA ARG A 451 50.91 -25.72 -24.89
C ARG A 451 49.50 -26.34 -24.71
N GLU A 452 49.03 -26.34 -23.47
CA GLU A 452 47.69 -26.86 -23.16
C GLU A 452 46.60 -26.11 -23.95
N PHE A 453 46.71 -24.78 -24.05
CA PHE A 453 45.80 -23.94 -24.80
C PHE A 453 45.89 -24.22 -26.32
N SER A 454 47.10 -24.38 -26.89
CA SER A 454 47.27 -24.66 -28.31
C SER A 454 46.64 -26.01 -28.74
N GLU A 455 46.74 -27.02 -27.85
CA GLU A 455 46.12 -28.34 -28.08
C GLU A 455 44.61 -28.25 -28.00
N LEU A 456 44.06 -27.52 -27.01
CA LEU A 456 42.63 -27.35 -26.79
C LEU A 456 41.95 -26.53 -27.91
N ALA A 457 42.52 -25.39 -28.26
CA ALA A 457 41.96 -24.48 -29.30
C ALA A 457 42.37 -24.85 -30.72
N ASN A 458 43.07 -25.98 -30.89
CA ASN A 458 43.57 -26.44 -32.17
C ASN A 458 44.40 -25.36 -32.93
N LEU A 459 45.26 -24.64 -32.19
CA LEU A 459 46.13 -23.58 -32.69
C LEU A 459 47.58 -24.06 -32.79
N ASP A 460 48.34 -23.41 -33.68
CA ASP A 460 49.77 -23.61 -33.69
C ASP A 460 50.42 -23.14 -32.37
N TYR A 461 51.35 -23.96 -31.82
CA TYR A 461 52.02 -23.65 -30.55
C TYR A 461 52.75 -22.31 -30.56
N GLU A 462 53.38 -21.96 -31.69
CA GLU A 462 54.09 -20.67 -31.80
C GLU A 462 53.10 -19.49 -31.83
N VAL A 463 51.92 -19.69 -32.37
CA VAL A 463 50.78 -18.69 -32.29
C VAL A 463 50.33 -18.54 -30.84
N ALA A 464 50.10 -19.64 -30.13
CA ALA A 464 49.72 -19.60 -28.74
C ALA A 464 50.76 -18.87 -27.88
N LYS A 465 52.06 -19.08 -28.12
CA LYS A 465 53.14 -18.34 -27.42
C LYS A 465 53.07 -16.83 -27.66
N VAL A 466 52.82 -16.44 -28.90
CA VAL A 466 52.72 -15.03 -29.26
C VAL A 466 51.52 -14.42 -28.59
N LEU A 467 50.34 -15.09 -28.56
CA LEU A 467 49.14 -14.68 -27.85
C LEU A 467 49.39 -14.48 -26.35
N TYR A 468 50.01 -15.46 -25.68
CA TYR A 468 50.39 -15.38 -24.26
C TYR A 468 51.38 -14.25 -23.97
N SER A 469 52.31 -14.01 -24.90
CA SER A 469 53.22 -12.86 -24.77
C SER A 469 52.51 -11.53 -24.92
N ALA A 470 51.58 -11.43 -25.84
CA ALA A 470 50.75 -10.23 -26.07
C ALA A 470 49.82 -9.98 -24.87
N TYR A 471 49.19 -11.02 -24.34
CA TYR A 471 48.38 -10.95 -23.11
C TYR A 471 49.18 -10.41 -21.93
N ALA A 472 50.36 -10.98 -21.68
CA ALA A 472 51.25 -10.54 -20.61
C ALA A 472 51.70 -9.07 -20.75
N VAL A 473 51.87 -8.61 -22.01
CA VAL A 473 52.18 -7.21 -22.31
C VAL A 473 50.96 -6.29 -22.02
N LYS A 474 49.79 -6.68 -22.48
CA LYS A 474 48.59 -5.89 -22.36
C LYS A 474 48.14 -5.70 -20.89
N TYR A 475 48.39 -6.73 -20.09
CA TYR A 475 47.95 -6.72 -18.67
C TYR A 475 49.08 -6.53 -17.66
N ASP A 476 50.28 -6.02 -18.08
CA ASP A 476 51.44 -5.71 -17.27
C ASP A 476 51.97 -6.89 -16.44
N GLN A 477 51.81 -8.13 -16.95
CA GLN A 477 52.24 -9.38 -16.30
C GLN A 477 53.64 -9.87 -16.72
N TYR A 478 54.51 -8.99 -17.10
CA TYR A 478 55.89 -9.34 -17.56
C TYR A 478 56.67 -10.13 -16.55
N GLY A 479 56.41 -9.95 -15.25
CA GLY A 479 57.10 -10.65 -14.17
C GLY A 479 56.89 -12.16 -14.22
N GLU A 480 55.74 -12.62 -14.68
CA GLU A 480 55.39 -14.03 -14.80
C GLU A 480 56.19 -14.74 -15.95
N LEU A 481 56.64 -13.99 -16.93
CA LEU A 481 57.44 -14.52 -18.03
C LEU A 481 58.89 -14.86 -17.65
N ILE A 482 59.34 -14.44 -16.45
CA ILE A 482 60.73 -14.69 -15.98
C ILE A 482 61.02 -16.21 -15.91
N ASN A 483 60.02 -17.02 -15.58
CA ASN A 483 60.11 -18.47 -15.48
C ASN A 483 60.02 -19.17 -16.84
N GLY A 484 59.97 -18.41 -17.95
CA GLY A 484 59.79 -18.88 -19.29
C GLY A 484 58.30 -18.96 -19.70
N ILE A 485 57.98 -18.49 -20.94
CA ILE A 485 56.64 -18.42 -21.44
C ILE A 485 55.90 -19.78 -21.46
N GLY A 486 56.58 -20.88 -21.55
CA GLY A 486 55.99 -22.22 -21.53
C GLY A 486 55.36 -22.60 -20.16
N ASN A 487 55.73 -21.92 -19.09
CA ASN A 487 55.21 -22.14 -17.73
C ASN A 487 54.20 -21.04 -17.30
N TYR A 488 54.07 -20.00 -18.11
CA TYR A 488 53.08 -18.94 -17.86
C TYR A 488 51.69 -19.48 -18.11
N LYS A 489 50.80 -19.34 -17.14
CA LYS A 489 49.41 -19.84 -17.19
C LYS A 489 48.42 -18.70 -17.13
N VAL A 490 47.41 -18.73 -17.98
CA VAL A 490 46.32 -17.77 -18.04
C VAL A 490 45.01 -18.53 -17.96
N PRO A 491 43.99 -18.05 -17.23
CA PRO A 491 42.65 -18.65 -17.20
C PRO A 491 42.07 -18.78 -18.64
N LEU A 492 41.48 -19.92 -18.90
CA LEU A 492 40.94 -20.25 -20.23
C LEU A 492 39.98 -19.22 -20.74
N PHE A 493 39.03 -18.76 -19.88
CA PHE A 493 38.10 -17.71 -20.19
C PHE A 493 38.82 -16.42 -20.64
N ASP A 494 39.77 -15.96 -19.87
CA ASP A 494 40.50 -14.72 -20.15
C ASP A 494 41.27 -14.80 -21.45
N MET A 495 41.86 -15.98 -21.75
CA MET A 495 42.62 -16.20 -22.98
C MET A 495 41.69 -16.25 -24.20
N PHE A 496 40.51 -16.87 -24.12
CA PHE A 496 39.55 -16.87 -25.23
C PHE A 496 39.02 -15.47 -25.48
N MET A 497 38.67 -14.72 -24.41
CA MET A 497 38.21 -13.33 -24.56
C MET A 497 39.30 -12.42 -25.13
N PHE A 498 40.56 -12.64 -24.78
CA PHE A 498 41.69 -11.96 -25.37
C PHE A 498 41.87 -12.32 -26.84
N LEU A 499 41.81 -13.60 -27.17
CA LEU A 499 41.91 -14.07 -28.56
C LEU A 499 40.81 -13.44 -29.46
N LYS A 500 39.59 -13.42 -28.96
CA LYS A 500 38.47 -12.74 -29.63
C LYS A 500 38.79 -11.28 -29.91
N GLY A 501 39.21 -10.54 -28.90
CA GLY A 501 39.55 -9.11 -29.03
C GLY A 501 40.67 -8.89 -30.06
N GLU A 502 41.70 -9.75 -30.11
CA GLU A 502 42.78 -9.64 -31.10
C GLU A 502 42.31 -10.02 -32.52
N MET A 503 41.28 -10.90 -32.63
CA MET A 503 40.66 -11.21 -33.93
C MET A 503 39.78 -10.03 -34.42
N ASP A 504 38.99 -9.44 -33.54
CA ASP A 504 38.15 -8.26 -33.82
C ASP A 504 39.00 -7.05 -34.25
N ASP A 505 40.16 -6.87 -33.60
CA ASP A 505 41.16 -5.83 -33.95
C ASP A 505 41.94 -6.14 -35.25
N GLY A 506 41.76 -7.34 -35.85
CA GLY A 506 42.43 -7.77 -37.08
C GLY A 506 43.90 -8.15 -36.89
N ASN A 507 44.34 -8.42 -35.63
CA ASN A 507 45.71 -8.82 -35.33
C ASN A 507 45.95 -10.33 -35.52
N VAL A 508 44.88 -11.14 -35.42
CA VAL A 508 44.92 -12.60 -35.57
C VAL A 508 43.93 -13.03 -36.63
N TYR A 509 44.36 -13.90 -37.54
CA TYR A 509 43.52 -14.51 -38.59
C TYR A 509 43.60 -16.03 -38.47
N LEU A 510 42.48 -16.70 -38.39
CA LEU A 510 42.35 -18.15 -38.29
C LEU A 510 41.82 -18.75 -39.61
N ASN A 511 42.03 -20.06 -39.82
CA ASN A 511 41.45 -20.77 -40.95
C ASN A 511 39.92 -20.87 -40.79
N GLY A 512 39.17 -20.86 -41.90
CA GLY A 512 37.71 -20.77 -41.91
C GLY A 512 37.00 -21.81 -41.02
N ASP A 513 37.40 -23.07 -41.04
CA ASP A 513 36.80 -24.15 -40.26
C ASP A 513 36.99 -23.94 -38.73
N VAL A 514 38.16 -23.43 -38.31
CA VAL A 514 38.48 -23.12 -36.90
C VAL A 514 37.76 -21.85 -36.48
N GLN A 515 37.64 -20.89 -37.39
CA GLN A 515 36.97 -19.64 -37.10
C GLN A 515 35.48 -19.86 -36.82
N GLU A 516 34.76 -20.65 -37.66
CA GLU A 516 33.32 -20.95 -37.45
C GLU A 516 33.07 -21.63 -36.09
N THR A 517 33.91 -22.59 -35.69
CA THR A 517 33.81 -23.25 -34.39
C THR A 517 34.06 -22.28 -33.23
N LEU A 518 35.00 -21.36 -33.37
CA LEU A 518 35.31 -20.36 -32.33
C LEU A 518 34.29 -19.23 -32.29
N ASP A 519 33.68 -18.86 -33.40
CA ASP A 519 32.64 -17.81 -33.39
C ASP A 519 31.42 -18.23 -32.53
N ASP A 520 30.95 -19.49 -32.66
CA ASP A 520 29.88 -20.03 -31.80
C ASP A 520 30.30 -20.06 -30.34
N LEU A 521 31.55 -20.43 -30.02
CA LEU A 521 32.06 -20.41 -28.65
C LEU A 521 32.15 -18.98 -28.10
N PHE A 522 32.63 -18.04 -28.90
CA PHE A 522 32.75 -16.64 -28.51
C PHE A 522 31.39 -16.01 -28.19
N ASP A 523 30.36 -16.33 -28.96
CA ASP A 523 29.00 -15.85 -28.67
C ASP A 523 28.49 -16.39 -27.32
N GLN A 524 28.76 -17.66 -27.01
CA GLN A 524 28.41 -18.24 -25.71
C GLN A 524 29.23 -17.61 -24.55
N LEU A 525 30.51 -17.37 -24.77
CA LEU A 525 31.39 -16.74 -23.78
C LEU A 525 31.00 -15.28 -23.50
N ASP A 526 30.58 -14.53 -24.53
CA ASP A 526 30.08 -13.17 -24.38
C ASP A 526 28.79 -13.12 -23.54
N LYS A 527 27.84 -14.03 -23.85
CA LYS A 527 26.61 -14.17 -23.08
C LYS A 527 26.93 -14.56 -21.61
N ALA A 528 27.86 -15.50 -21.40
CA ALA A 528 28.32 -15.88 -20.06
C ALA A 528 29.01 -14.71 -19.34
N LYS A 529 29.84 -13.93 -20.06
CA LYS A 529 30.47 -12.72 -19.51
C LYS A 529 29.46 -11.73 -19.05
N LEU A 530 28.49 -11.36 -19.89
CA LEU A 530 27.45 -10.39 -19.58
C LEU A 530 26.63 -10.80 -18.34
N GLN A 531 26.45 -12.11 -18.14
CA GLN A 531 25.68 -12.62 -17.00
C GLN A 531 26.50 -12.78 -15.72
N LEU A 532 27.75 -13.24 -15.83
CA LEU A 532 28.50 -13.77 -14.67
C LEU A 532 29.72 -12.93 -14.29
N GLN A 533 30.19 -12.03 -15.17
CA GLN A 533 31.37 -11.22 -14.88
C GLN A 533 31.29 -9.83 -15.50
N SER A 534 31.55 -8.82 -14.70
CA SER A 534 31.85 -7.46 -15.16
C SER A 534 33.32 -7.12 -14.92
N ASP A 535 33.73 -5.89 -15.21
CA ASP A 535 35.08 -5.42 -14.92
C ASP A 535 35.37 -5.40 -13.41
N ASP A 536 34.37 -5.09 -12.58
CA ASP A 536 34.50 -4.91 -11.12
C ASP A 536 34.03 -6.12 -10.32
N TYR A 537 33.02 -6.86 -10.81
CA TYR A 537 32.34 -7.90 -10.04
C TYR A 537 32.18 -9.20 -10.83
N SER A 538 32.13 -10.32 -10.09
CA SER A 538 31.69 -11.63 -10.57
C SER A 538 30.42 -12.07 -9.86
N ARG A 539 29.47 -12.63 -10.60
CA ARG A 539 28.20 -13.16 -10.11
C ARG A 539 28.23 -14.68 -10.10
N MET A 540 27.92 -15.29 -8.98
CA MET A 540 27.67 -16.72 -8.81
C MET A 540 26.20 -16.92 -8.47
N VAL A 541 25.57 -17.97 -8.95
CA VAL A 541 24.16 -18.30 -8.71
C VAL A 541 24.10 -19.55 -7.87
N VAL A 542 23.34 -19.53 -6.79
CA VAL A 542 23.15 -20.64 -5.88
C VAL A 542 21.67 -21.04 -5.86
N TYR A 543 21.41 -22.28 -6.17
CA TYR A 543 20.05 -22.86 -6.15
C TYR A 543 19.83 -23.61 -4.84
N LEU A 544 18.78 -23.25 -4.12
CA LEU A 544 18.41 -23.82 -2.83
C LEU A 544 17.17 -24.72 -2.97
N ASP A 545 17.19 -25.91 -2.40
CA ASP A 545 16.01 -26.77 -2.22
C ASP A 545 15.31 -26.46 -0.89
N LEU A 546 15.21 -25.17 -0.58
CA LEU A 546 14.58 -24.64 0.63
C LEU A 546 13.51 -23.62 0.21
N PRO A 547 12.42 -23.49 0.96
CA PRO A 547 11.45 -22.43 0.68
C PRO A 547 12.10 -21.04 0.84
N GLU A 548 11.54 -20.01 0.20
CA GLU A 548 12.09 -18.66 0.29
C GLU A 548 12.16 -18.14 1.73
N GLU A 549 11.20 -18.50 2.58
CA GLU A 549 11.15 -18.16 3.99
C GLU A 549 11.12 -19.42 4.86
N SER A 550 12.20 -19.66 5.58
CA SER A 550 12.27 -20.65 6.65
C SER A 550 13.47 -20.41 7.54
N GLU A 551 13.46 -20.95 8.74
CA GLU A 551 14.63 -20.95 9.62
C GLU A 551 15.82 -21.66 8.98
N ALA A 552 15.56 -22.74 8.22
CA ALA A 552 16.60 -23.47 7.49
C ALA A 552 17.23 -22.62 6.40
N THR A 553 16.44 -21.80 5.68
CA THR A 553 16.92 -20.88 4.65
C THR A 553 17.79 -19.79 5.26
N THR A 554 17.35 -19.17 6.36
CA THR A 554 18.14 -18.17 7.07
C THR A 554 19.47 -18.72 7.52
N LEU A 555 19.47 -19.92 8.15
CA LEU A 555 20.72 -20.58 8.57
C LEU A 555 21.63 -20.96 7.39
N CYS A 556 21.07 -21.30 6.25
CA CYS A 556 21.83 -21.59 5.04
C CYS A 556 22.49 -20.31 4.50
N LEU A 557 21.76 -19.20 4.43
CA LEU A 557 22.29 -17.91 4.00
C LEU A 557 23.37 -17.38 4.95
N ASP A 558 23.20 -17.51 6.26
CA ASP A 558 24.24 -17.16 7.25
C ASP A 558 25.54 -17.94 6.99
N LYS A 559 25.44 -19.25 6.68
CA LYS A 559 26.63 -20.07 6.33
C LYS A 559 27.23 -19.66 4.99
N ILE A 560 26.43 -19.26 4.00
CA ILE A 560 26.94 -18.73 2.73
C ILE A 560 27.74 -17.46 3.00
N HIS A 561 27.26 -16.53 3.82
CA HIS A 561 27.99 -15.34 4.25
C HIS A 561 29.30 -15.71 4.99
N GLU A 562 29.24 -16.67 5.91
CA GLU A 562 30.45 -17.15 6.62
C GLU A 562 31.51 -17.76 5.67
N ILE A 563 31.05 -18.42 4.59
CA ILE A 563 31.97 -18.98 3.58
C ILE A 563 32.60 -17.85 2.77
N ILE A 564 31.80 -16.90 2.28
CA ILE A 564 32.30 -15.79 1.46
C ILE A 564 33.28 -14.93 2.26
N ALA A 565 32.98 -14.63 3.52
CA ALA A 565 33.83 -13.84 4.44
C ALA A 565 35.22 -14.45 4.70
N LYS A 566 35.46 -15.73 4.39
CA LYS A 566 36.82 -16.33 4.47
C LYS A 566 37.71 -15.86 3.34
N TYR A 567 37.15 -15.42 2.23
CA TYR A 567 37.87 -15.09 1.00
C TYR A 567 37.80 -13.61 0.63
N TYR A 568 36.74 -12.91 1.07
CA TYR A 568 36.51 -11.50 0.82
C TYR A 568 36.15 -10.80 2.14
N ASP A 569 36.89 -9.75 2.50
CA ASP A 569 36.67 -9.02 3.76
C ASP A 569 35.45 -8.09 3.71
N GLU A 570 35.23 -7.39 2.59
CA GLU A 570 34.16 -6.43 2.32
C GLU A 570 33.83 -6.48 0.83
N ASP A 571 32.83 -5.73 0.40
CA ASP A 571 32.41 -5.60 -1.00
C ASP A 571 31.84 -6.88 -1.65
N TYR A 572 31.10 -7.68 -0.90
CA TYR A 572 30.33 -8.78 -1.45
C TYR A 572 28.86 -8.66 -1.05
N TYR A 573 27.98 -9.22 -1.88
CA TYR A 573 26.54 -9.19 -1.66
C TYR A 573 25.93 -10.55 -1.94
N VAL A 574 24.90 -10.90 -1.12
CA VAL A 574 24.05 -12.06 -1.37
C VAL A 574 22.65 -11.55 -1.60
N VAL A 575 22.09 -11.74 -2.79
CA VAL A 575 20.81 -11.15 -3.20
C VAL A 575 19.87 -12.19 -3.76
N GLY A 576 18.58 -12.06 -3.41
CA GLY A 576 17.51 -12.92 -3.87
C GLY A 576 16.22 -12.67 -3.11
N ASN A 577 15.16 -13.43 -3.41
CA ASN A 577 13.89 -13.29 -2.71
C ASN A 577 14.02 -13.58 -1.20
N SER A 578 14.81 -14.56 -0.85
CA SER A 578 15.05 -14.91 0.55
C SER A 578 15.77 -13.82 1.33
N THR A 579 16.78 -13.16 0.75
CA THR A 579 17.48 -12.04 1.41
C THR A 579 16.58 -10.83 1.52
N SER A 580 15.75 -10.54 0.49
CA SER A 580 14.72 -9.51 0.56
C SER A 580 13.74 -9.74 1.71
N ALA A 581 13.28 -10.98 1.88
CA ALA A 581 12.38 -11.37 2.96
C ALA A 581 13.02 -11.20 4.34
N ILE A 582 14.32 -11.53 4.50
CA ILE A 582 15.07 -11.34 5.75
C ILE A 582 15.21 -9.84 6.07
N ASP A 583 15.59 -9.01 5.10
CA ASP A 583 15.73 -7.56 5.27
C ASP A 583 14.40 -6.91 5.69
N LEU A 584 13.30 -7.29 5.04
CA LEU A 584 11.95 -6.84 5.39
C LEU A 584 11.54 -7.28 6.79
N SER A 585 11.83 -8.54 7.16
CA SER A 585 11.47 -9.07 8.47
C SER A 585 12.24 -8.38 9.61
N SER A 586 13.50 -8.04 9.37
CA SER A 586 14.34 -7.34 10.36
C SER A 586 13.83 -5.94 10.67
N SER A 587 13.33 -5.22 9.67
CA SER A 587 12.78 -3.87 9.80
C SER A 587 11.35 -3.85 10.35
N PHE A 588 10.58 -4.93 10.14
CA PHE A 588 9.15 -4.98 10.41
C PHE A 588 8.77 -4.71 11.86
N ILE A 589 9.47 -5.29 12.85
CA ILE A 589 9.14 -5.11 14.28
C ILE A 589 9.26 -3.63 14.68
N GLY A 590 10.31 -2.97 14.19
CA GLY A 590 10.55 -1.55 14.41
C GLY A 590 9.45 -0.70 13.78
N ASP A 591 9.15 -0.93 12.50
CA ASP A 591 8.13 -0.22 11.74
C ASP A 591 6.74 -0.40 12.34
N ASN A 592 6.38 -1.63 12.70
CA ASN A 592 5.10 -1.93 13.33
C ASN A 592 4.89 -1.15 14.63
N THR A 593 5.89 -1.15 15.50
CA THR A 593 5.84 -0.42 16.77
C THR A 593 5.75 1.09 16.54
N LEU A 594 6.57 1.62 15.65
CA LEU A 594 6.62 3.04 15.32
C LEU A 594 5.28 3.53 14.75
N ILE A 595 4.76 2.84 13.73
CA ILE A 595 3.50 3.19 13.06
C ILE A 595 2.32 3.11 14.05
N SER A 596 2.24 2.06 14.86
CA SER A 596 1.17 1.89 15.83
C SER A 596 1.16 3.01 16.89
N ILE A 597 2.34 3.42 17.38
CA ILE A 597 2.45 4.51 18.36
C ILE A 597 2.16 5.86 17.69
N LEU A 598 2.73 6.15 16.52
CA LEU A 598 2.55 7.42 15.84
C LEU A 598 1.11 7.64 15.40
N SER A 599 0.46 6.63 14.79
CA SER A 599 -0.94 6.72 14.36
C SER A 599 -1.86 6.97 15.56
N ALA A 600 -1.69 6.23 16.66
CA ALA A 600 -2.46 6.46 17.87
C ALA A 600 -2.20 7.86 18.46
N LEU A 601 -0.94 8.30 18.53
CA LEU A 601 -0.57 9.61 19.07
C LEU A 601 -1.17 10.75 18.24
N PHE A 602 -1.05 10.70 16.91
CA PHE A 602 -1.61 11.71 16.02
C PHE A 602 -3.12 11.80 16.14
N VAL A 603 -3.80 10.67 16.19
CA VAL A 603 -5.26 10.62 16.40
C VAL A 603 -5.64 11.16 17.77
N ILE A 604 -4.91 10.83 18.86
CA ILE A 604 -5.14 11.40 20.20
C ILE A 604 -5.06 12.92 20.16
N ILE A 605 -4.02 13.46 19.55
CA ILE A 605 -3.80 14.91 19.47
C ILE A 605 -4.99 15.58 18.74
N ILE A 606 -5.42 15.05 17.61
CA ILE A 606 -6.54 15.62 16.85
C ILE A 606 -7.85 15.55 17.65
N LEU A 607 -8.15 14.40 18.24
CA LEU A 607 -9.36 14.23 19.03
C LEU A 607 -9.37 15.07 20.30
N LEU A 608 -8.22 15.29 20.90
CA LEU A 608 -8.08 16.19 22.07
C LEU A 608 -8.53 17.62 21.72
N PHE A 609 -8.12 18.12 20.55
CA PHE A 609 -8.54 19.44 20.09
C PHE A 609 -10.00 19.46 19.62
N THR A 610 -10.45 18.40 18.94
CA THR A 610 -11.81 18.28 18.41
C THR A 610 -12.86 18.26 19.54
N PHE A 611 -12.68 17.40 20.52
CA PHE A 611 -13.63 17.22 21.61
C PHE A 611 -13.38 18.11 22.82
N GLN A 612 -12.24 18.79 22.87
CA GLN A 612 -11.82 19.59 24.03
C GLN A 612 -11.93 18.81 25.35
N SER A 613 -11.57 17.54 25.32
CA SER A 613 -11.57 16.61 26.44
C SER A 613 -10.36 15.68 26.32
N ALA A 614 -9.63 15.47 27.39
CA ALA A 614 -8.50 14.54 27.40
C ALA A 614 -8.94 13.07 27.61
N GLY A 615 -10.05 12.84 28.30
CA GLY A 615 -10.53 11.50 28.59
C GLY A 615 -11.23 10.81 27.42
N LEU A 616 -11.96 11.56 26.59
CA LEU A 616 -12.74 10.98 25.50
C LEU A 616 -11.84 10.32 24.43
N PRO A 617 -10.76 10.95 23.91
CA PRO A 617 -9.86 10.33 22.96
C PRO A 617 -9.31 8.98 23.42
N ILE A 618 -8.90 8.86 24.68
CA ILE A 618 -8.36 7.63 25.25
C ILE A 618 -9.41 6.50 25.21
N LEU A 619 -10.66 6.81 25.56
CA LEU A 619 -11.74 5.82 25.53
C LEU A 619 -12.04 5.35 24.09
N LEU A 620 -12.01 6.26 23.10
CA LEU A 620 -12.24 5.92 21.71
C LEU A 620 -11.11 5.04 21.15
N ILE A 621 -9.87 5.40 21.43
CA ILE A 621 -8.70 4.65 20.95
C ILE A 621 -8.66 3.24 21.53
N ILE A 622 -9.00 3.03 22.79
CA ILE A 622 -9.06 1.67 23.37
C ILE A 622 -10.02 0.78 22.56
N VAL A 623 -11.15 1.30 22.10
CA VAL A 623 -12.11 0.52 21.31
C VAL A 623 -11.56 0.22 19.92
N ILE A 624 -10.97 1.21 19.24
CA ILE A 624 -10.44 1.03 17.89
C ILE A 624 -9.17 0.19 17.91
N GLN A 625 -8.24 0.43 18.84
CA GLN A 625 -7.06 -0.42 19.00
C GLN A 625 -7.44 -1.86 19.34
N GLY A 626 -8.47 -2.04 20.17
CA GLY A 626 -9.04 -3.36 20.45
C GLY A 626 -9.59 -4.04 19.18
N SER A 627 -10.23 -3.26 18.28
CA SER A 627 -10.71 -3.82 17.00
C SER A 627 -9.56 -4.26 16.10
N ILE A 628 -8.44 -3.51 16.10
CA ILE A 628 -7.23 -3.86 15.35
C ILE A 628 -6.63 -5.16 15.87
N TRP A 629 -6.45 -5.28 17.18
CA TRP A 629 -5.91 -6.52 17.76
C TRP A 629 -6.83 -7.74 17.54
N ILE A 630 -8.14 -7.57 17.60
CA ILE A 630 -9.09 -8.66 17.28
C ILE A 630 -8.99 -9.05 15.80
N ASN A 631 -8.87 -8.07 14.89
CA ASN A 631 -8.71 -8.32 13.46
C ASN A 631 -7.46 -9.18 13.18
N PHE A 632 -6.32 -8.80 13.77
CA PHE A 632 -5.05 -9.50 13.54
C PHE A 632 -4.80 -10.70 14.46
N ALA A 633 -5.68 -10.98 15.41
CA ALA A 633 -5.70 -12.25 16.13
C ALA A 633 -6.29 -13.41 15.28
N VAL A 634 -7.13 -13.09 14.30
CA VAL A 634 -7.81 -14.11 13.46
C VAL A 634 -6.82 -14.96 12.68
N PRO A 635 -5.83 -14.42 11.94
CA PRO A 635 -4.84 -15.21 11.22
C PRO A 635 -4.12 -16.23 12.13
N THR A 636 -3.71 -15.80 13.33
CA THR A 636 -3.09 -16.70 14.31
C THR A 636 -4.03 -17.84 14.77
N LEU A 637 -5.32 -17.54 14.93
CA LEU A 637 -6.31 -18.54 15.36
C LEU A 637 -6.66 -19.53 14.25
N MET A 638 -6.52 -19.10 12.98
CA MET A 638 -6.83 -19.93 11.81
C MET A 638 -5.60 -20.61 11.22
N ASP A 639 -4.41 -20.29 11.75
CA ASP A 639 -3.11 -20.71 11.23
C ASP A 639 -2.92 -20.33 9.74
N GLU A 640 -3.38 -19.12 9.39
CA GLU A 640 -3.28 -18.58 8.03
C GLU A 640 -2.13 -17.55 7.96
N PRO A 641 -1.19 -17.70 7.00
CA PRO A 641 -0.12 -16.74 6.83
C PRO A 641 -0.65 -15.38 6.39
N LEU A 642 -0.04 -14.30 6.90
CA LEU A 642 -0.44 -12.93 6.60
C LEU A 642 0.74 -12.15 6.03
N TYR A 643 0.57 -11.58 4.83
CA TYR A 643 1.60 -10.70 4.29
C TYR A 643 1.78 -9.44 5.13
N PHE A 644 3.00 -9.15 5.54
CA PHE A 644 3.33 -8.11 6.53
C PHE A 644 2.82 -6.72 6.17
N LEU A 645 2.84 -6.35 4.87
CA LEU A 645 2.31 -5.06 4.39
C LEU A 645 0.81 -4.92 4.64
N GLY A 646 0.05 -6.00 4.51
CA GLY A 646 -1.38 -6.01 4.81
C GLY A 646 -1.64 -5.60 6.25
N TYR A 647 -0.80 -6.04 7.19
CA TYR A 647 -0.87 -5.61 8.59
C TYR A 647 -0.56 -4.11 8.74
N LEU A 648 0.60 -3.65 8.27
CA LEU A 648 1.07 -2.27 8.49
C LEU A 648 0.10 -1.24 7.89
N ILE A 649 -0.31 -1.48 6.65
CA ILE A 649 -1.21 -0.59 5.91
C ILE A 649 -2.59 -0.54 6.57
N VAL A 650 -3.16 -1.72 6.85
CA VAL A 650 -4.53 -1.79 7.40
C VAL A 650 -4.58 -1.33 8.85
N ASN A 651 -3.54 -1.56 9.66
CA ASN A 651 -3.41 -1.00 11.01
C ASN A 651 -3.55 0.54 10.99
N SER A 652 -2.82 1.22 10.11
CA SER A 652 -2.89 2.67 9.93
C SER A 652 -4.26 3.15 9.43
N ILE A 653 -4.81 2.46 8.41
CA ILE A 653 -6.13 2.79 7.86
C ILE A 653 -7.22 2.59 8.91
N GLN A 654 -7.22 1.48 9.64
CA GLN A 654 -8.21 1.23 10.70
C GLN A 654 -8.14 2.27 11.81
N MET A 655 -6.94 2.64 12.25
CA MET A 655 -6.77 3.67 13.28
C MET A 655 -7.27 5.03 12.78
N GLY A 656 -7.01 5.40 11.52
CA GLY A 656 -7.39 6.68 10.96
C GLY A 656 -8.85 6.77 10.50
N ALA A 657 -9.37 5.73 9.83
CA ALA A 657 -10.69 5.75 9.21
C ALA A 657 -11.79 5.17 10.10
N ASN A 658 -11.55 4.04 10.81
CA ASN A 658 -12.59 3.44 11.63
C ASN A 658 -12.87 4.23 12.92
N ILE A 659 -11.93 5.09 13.33
CA ILE A 659 -12.16 6.02 14.45
C ILE A 659 -13.31 7.00 14.16
N ASP A 660 -13.58 7.30 12.90
CA ASP A 660 -14.65 8.20 12.47
C ASP A 660 -16.03 7.69 12.91
N TYR A 661 -16.23 6.37 12.92
CA TYR A 661 -17.46 5.76 13.46
C TYR A 661 -17.64 6.06 14.95
N ALA A 662 -16.56 5.99 15.69
CA ALA A 662 -16.57 6.32 17.10
C ALA A 662 -16.76 7.84 17.35
N ILE A 663 -16.17 8.68 16.48
CA ILE A 663 -16.34 10.13 16.50
C ILE A 663 -17.80 10.52 16.29
N VAL A 664 -18.49 9.94 15.33
CA VAL A 664 -19.90 10.25 15.01
C VAL A 664 -20.80 9.96 16.22
N ILE A 665 -20.70 8.77 16.83
CA ILE A 665 -21.50 8.46 18.05
C ILE A 665 -21.15 9.41 19.19
N SER A 666 -19.88 9.67 19.41
CA SER A 666 -19.41 10.49 20.54
C SER A 666 -19.78 11.97 20.39
N SER A 667 -19.80 12.48 19.16
CA SER A 667 -20.25 13.83 18.83
C SER A 667 -21.75 14.00 19.13
N HIS A 668 -22.58 13.08 18.62
CA HIS A 668 -24.01 13.08 18.92
C HIS A 668 -24.28 12.90 20.41
N TYR A 669 -23.57 11.99 21.09
CA TYR A 669 -23.68 11.81 22.53
C TYR A 669 -23.33 13.09 23.29
N SER A 670 -22.26 13.76 22.95
CA SER A 670 -21.81 15.00 23.60
C SER A 670 -22.75 16.19 23.35
N GLU A 671 -23.36 16.26 22.16
CA GLU A 671 -24.33 17.30 21.82
C GLU A 671 -25.65 17.07 22.54
N LEU A 672 -26.22 15.86 22.49
CA LEU A 672 -27.50 15.50 23.07
C LEU A 672 -27.47 15.51 24.61
N LYS A 673 -26.35 15.16 25.21
CA LYS A 673 -26.13 15.19 26.67
C LYS A 673 -26.39 16.57 27.29
N LYS A 674 -26.20 17.66 26.53
CA LYS A 674 -26.51 19.02 27.00
C LYS A 674 -28.02 19.27 27.18
N LYS A 675 -28.84 18.40 26.56
CA LYS A 675 -30.30 18.58 26.46
C LYS A 675 -31.11 17.46 27.13
N MET A 676 -30.52 16.28 27.34
CA MET A 676 -31.21 15.06 27.77
C MET A 676 -30.42 14.32 28.87
N GLU A 677 -31.08 13.39 29.60
CA GLU A 677 -30.39 12.52 30.57
C GLU A 677 -29.51 11.47 29.84
N SER A 678 -28.37 11.09 30.44
CA SER A 678 -27.37 10.19 29.86
C SER A 678 -27.94 8.85 29.34
N LYS A 679 -29.01 8.33 29.90
CA LYS A 679 -29.64 7.07 29.49
C LYS A 679 -30.42 7.19 28.19
N GLU A 680 -31.14 8.29 28.03
CA GLU A 680 -31.91 8.60 26.80
C GLU A 680 -30.98 9.10 25.72
N THR A 681 -29.96 9.88 26.12
CA THR A 681 -28.93 10.42 25.24
C THR A 681 -28.24 9.33 24.39
N ILE A 682 -27.85 8.19 24.98
CA ILE A 682 -27.15 7.15 24.26
C ILE A 682 -28.04 6.44 23.22
N VAL A 683 -29.32 6.28 23.54
CA VAL A 683 -30.29 5.67 22.62
C VAL A 683 -30.49 6.57 21.39
N GLU A 684 -30.70 7.85 21.61
CA GLU A 684 -30.88 8.83 20.53
C GLU A 684 -29.60 9.08 19.73
N ALA A 685 -28.42 9.09 20.39
CA ALA A 685 -27.14 9.19 19.72
C ALA A 685 -26.87 7.99 18.79
N LEU A 686 -27.21 6.78 19.20
CA LEU A 686 -27.12 5.59 18.37
C LEU A 686 -28.09 5.63 17.20
N ASN A 687 -29.36 6.01 17.41
CA ASN A 687 -30.34 6.14 16.33
C ASN A 687 -29.90 7.16 15.27
N SER A 688 -29.37 8.30 15.72
CA SER A 688 -28.89 9.36 14.82
C SER A 688 -27.62 8.97 14.05
N SER A 689 -26.75 8.17 14.67
CA SER A 689 -25.46 7.75 14.05
C SER A 689 -25.56 6.51 13.19
N PHE A 690 -26.54 5.65 13.45
CA PHE A 690 -26.68 4.34 12.79
C PHE A 690 -26.69 4.40 11.27
N PRO A 691 -27.51 5.25 10.62
CA PRO A 691 -27.55 5.29 9.16
C PRO A 691 -26.19 5.61 8.55
N THR A 692 -25.49 6.58 9.06
CA THR A 692 -24.17 7.01 8.55
C THR A 692 -23.15 5.90 8.71
N ILE A 693 -22.97 5.36 9.93
CA ILE A 693 -21.98 4.31 10.22
C ILE A 693 -22.28 3.02 9.46
N PHE A 694 -23.55 2.63 9.38
CA PHE A 694 -23.96 1.44 8.64
C PHE A 694 -23.67 1.58 7.15
N THR A 695 -23.94 2.75 6.57
CA THR A 695 -23.69 3.01 5.16
C THR A 695 -22.20 2.93 4.85
N SER A 696 -21.40 3.74 5.52
CA SER A 696 -19.97 3.83 5.25
C SER A 696 -19.24 2.54 5.58
N GLY A 697 -19.54 1.98 6.75
CA GLY A 697 -18.93 0.74 7.17
C GLY A 697 -19.28 -0.46 6.28
N SER A 698 -20.52 -0.55 5.80
CA SER A 698 -20.91 -1.61 4.85
C SER A 698 -20.18 -1.45 3.51
N ILE A 699 -19.99 -0.22 3.04
CA ILE A 699 -19.27 0.05 1.80
C ILE A 699 -17.79 -0.30 1.95
N LEU A 700 -17.14 0.15 3.02
CA LEU A 700 -15.73 -0.14 3.28
C LEU A 700 -15.47 -1.64 3.48
N ALA A 701 -16.33 -2.32 4.26
CA ALA A 701 -16.25 -3.76 4.46
C ALA A 701 -16.44 -4.53 3.14
N SER A 702 -17.44 -4.14 2.34
CA SER A 702 -17.71 -4.78 1.03
C SER A 702 -16.55 -4.54 0.05
N ALA A 703 -15.97 -3.34 0.03
CA ALA A 703 -14.82 -3.03 -0.81
C ALA A 703 -13.62 -3.92 -0.44
N GLY A 704 -13.32 -4.08 0.86
CA GLY A 704 -12.27 -4.98 1.32
C GLY A 704 -12.50 -6.44 0.92
N VAL A 705 -13.70 -6.95 1.11
CA VAL A 705 -14.05 -8.33 0.72
C VAL A 705 -13.96 -8.52 -0.79
N LEU A 706 -14.40 -7.54 -1.60
CA LEU A 706 -14.30 -7.61 -3.06
C LEU A 706 -12.85 -7.67 -3.53
N ILE A 707 -12.00 -6.79 -2.99
CA ILE A 707 -10.57 -6.78 -3.30
C ILE A 707 -9.99 -8.17 -2.98
N SER A 708 -10.20 -8.68 -1.77
CA SER A 708 -9.66 -9.97 -1.33
C SER A 708 -10.10 -11.17 -2.20
N LYS A 709 -11.33 -11.16 -2.72
CA LYS A 709 -11.89 -12.30 -3.45
C LYS A 709 -11.74 -12.24 -4.97
N MET A 710 -11.42 -11.06 -5.51
CA MET A 710 -11.40 -10.86 -6.96
C MET A 710 -10.01 -10.60 -7.53
N THR A 711 -9.03 -10.19 -6.72
CA THR A 711 -7.67 -9.99 -7.18
C THR A 711 -6.87 -11.28 -7.18
N THR A 712 -5.97 -11.42 -8.14
CA THR A 712 -4.96 -12.48 -8.21
C THR A 712 -3.68 -12.13 -7.46
N ASN A 713 -3.48 -10.85 -7.09
CA ASN A 713 -2.27 -10.41 -6.38
C ASN A 713 -2.39 -10.65 -4.87
N PRO A 714 -1.50 -11.44 -4.24
CA PRO A 714 -1.59 -11.81 -2.82
C PRO A 714 -1.46 -10.63 -1.87
N VAL A 715 -0.64 -9.64 -2.21
CA VAL A 715 -0.43 -8.44 -1.38
C VAL A 715 -1.73 -7.65 -1.28
N ILE A 716 -2.35 -7.39 -2.43
CA ILE A 716 -3.61 -6.64 -2.53
C ILE A 716 -4.75 -7.43 -1.90
N ALA A 717 -4.80 -8.76 -2.10
CA ALA A 717 -5.79 -9.64 -1.49
C ALA A 717 -5.74 -9.58 0.04
N THR A 718 -4.55 -9.63 0.63
CA THR A 718 -4.32 -9.54 2.08
C THR A 718 -4.76 -8.19 2.65
N ILE A 719 -4.44 -7.08 1.97
CA ILE A 719 -4.92 -5.73 2.35
C ILE A 719 -6.45 -5.70 2.36
N GLY A 720 -7.07 -6.22 1.31
CA GLY A 720 -8.53 -6.28 1.19
C GLY A 720 -9.18 -7.09 2.31
N GLU A 721 -8.66 -8.26 2.60
CA GLU A 721 -9.17 -9.15 3.65
C GLU A 721 -9.10 -8.52 5.03
N CYS A 722 -7.92 -8.03 5.41
CA CYS A 722 -7.72 -7.38 6.70
C CYS A 722 -8.59 -6.13 6.85
N LEU A 723 -8.74 -5.34 5.78
CA LEU A 723 -9.59 -4.15 5.78
C LEU A 723 -11.06 -4.51 5.94
N GLY A 724 -11.57 -5.48 5.17
CA GLY A 724 -12.96 -5.92 5.23
C GLY A 724 -13.31 -6.48 6.60
N ARG A 725 -12.54 -7.42 7.11
CA ARG A 725 -12.70 -8.04 8.43
C ARG A 725 -12.57 -7.00 9.55
N GLY A 726 -11.53 -6.17 9.49
CA GLY A 726 -11.27 -5.15 10.49
C GLY A 726 -12.37 -4.09 10.58
N THR A 727 -12.97 -3.71 9.44
CA THR A 727 -14.11 -2.79 9.42
C THR A 727 -15.35 -3.40 10.06
N ILE A 728 -15.66 -4.67 9.77
CA ILE A 728 -16.79 -5.38 10.40
C ILE A 728 -16.60 -5.45 11.91
N VAL A 729 -15.42 -5.83 12.38
CA VAL A 729 -15.10 -5.88 13.81
C VAL A 729 -15.26 -4.49 14.45
N SER A 730 -14.75 -3.43 13.81
CA SER A 730 -14.88 -2.06 14.30
C SER A 730 -16.33 -1.62 14.44
N ILE A 731 -17.18 -1.89 13.44
CA ILE A 731 -18.61 -1.56 13.47
C ILE A 731 -19.29 -2.28 14.66
N ILE A 732 -19.01 -3.57 14.84
CA ILE A 732 -19.57 -4.35 15.95
C ILE A 732 -19.17 -3.73 17.29
N LEU A 733 -17.90 -3.39 17.48
CA LEU A 733 -17.41 -2.80 18.74
C LEU A 733 -17.99 -1.38 18.97
N VAL A 734 -18.11 -0.60 17.91
CA VAL A 734 -18.66 0.75 17.96
C VAL A 734 -20.15 0.74 18.32
N PHE A 735 -20.93 -0.25 17.92
CA PHE A 735 -22.34 -0.34 18.30
C PHE A 735 -22.56 -1.08 19.65
N PHE A 736 -21.75 -2.08 19.97
CA PHE A 736 -22.04 -2.96 21.11
C PHE A 736 -21.08 -2.82 22.30
N VAL A 737 -19.98 -2.04 22.18
CA VAL A 737 -18.99 -1.83 23.24
C VAL A 737 -18.80 -0.34 23.55
N LEU A 738 -18.64 0.50 22.55
CA LEU A 738 -18.40 1.93 22.74
C LEU A 738 -19.51 2.63 23.52
N PRO A 739 -20.82 2.36 23.30
CA PRO A 739 -21.90 3.03 24.05
C PRO A 739 -21.82 2.77 25.55
N GLN A 740 -21.46 1.56 25.97
CA GLN A 740 -21.27 1.21 27.38
C GLN A 740 -20.08 1.96 27.99
N ILE A 741 -18.97 2.05 27.22
CA ILE A 741 -17.76 2.78 27.65
C ILE A 741 -18.05 4.28 27.80
N LEU A 742 -18.82 4.89 26.88
CA LEU A 742 -19.21 6.30 26.94
C LEU A 742 -20.07 6.58 28.17
N VAL A 743 -21.10 5.76 28.42
CA VAL A 743 -21.98 5.91 29.60
C VAL A 743 -21.23 5.70 30.91
N LEU A 744 -20.31 4.72 30.96
CA LEU A 744 -19.50 4.45 32.16
C LEU A 744 -18.44 5.53 32.39
N GLY A 745 -17.79 5.99 31.28
CA GLY A 745 -16.74 6.99 31.28
C GLY A 745 -17.21 8.44 31.38
N ASP A 746 -18.52 8.69 31.48
CA ASP A 746 -19.14 10.00 31.43
C ASP A 746 -18.54 11.00 32.45
N LYS A 747 -18.30 10.54 33.71
CA LYS A 747 -17.64 11.34 34.74
C LYS A 747 -16.18 11.68 34.41
N ILE A 748 -15.48 10.80 33.69
CA ILE A 748 -14.09 11.02 33.28
C ILE A 748 -14.09 12.10 32.20
N ILE A 749 -14.97 11.97 31.18
CA ILE A 749 -15.13 12.93 30.08
C ILE A 749 -15.43 14.35 30.65
N GLU A 750 -16.37 14.46 31.61
CA GLU A 750 -16.67 15.75 32.21
C GLU A 750 -15.52 16.37 33.00
N LYS A 751 -14.83 15.56 33.81
CA LYS A 751 -13.70 16.05 34.63
C LYS A 751 -12.49 16.45 33.81
N THR A 752 -12.31 15.87 32.63
CA THR A 752 -11.16 16.11 31.74
C THR A 752 -11.48 17.08 30.59
N SER A 753 -12.71 17.63 30.57
CA SER A 753 -13.07 18.61 29.54
C SER A 753 -12.48 19.99 29.91
N PHE A 754 -11.97 20.68 28.85
CA PHE A 754 -11.39 22.01 28.96
C PHE A 754 -11.93 22.90 27.84
N LYS A 755 -11.80 24.21 27.95
CA LYS A 755 -12.15 25.15 26.91
C LYS A 755 -10.88 25.79 26.37
N ILE A 756 -10.65 25.70 25.09
CA ILE A 756 -9.60 26.46 24.43
C ILE A 756 -10.16 27.84 24.10
N GLU A 757 -9.72 28.87 24.82
CA GLU A 757 -9.98 30.24 24.45
C GLU A 757 -9.11 30.61 23.25
N THR A 758 -9.70 30.57 22.06
CA THR A 758 -9.00 31.07 20.89
C THR A 758 -8.86 32.59 20.96
N PRO A 759 -7.70 33.19 20.59
CA PRO A 759 -7.50 34.64 20.60
C PRO A 759 -8.53 35.41 19.74
N ILE A 760 -9.14 34.72 18.77
CA ILE A 760 -10.22 35.24 17.91
C ILE A 760 -11.53 35.44 18.69
N GLY A 761 -11.76 34.73 19.78
CA GLY A 761 -12.95 34.85 20.64
C GLY A 761 -12.96 36.11 21.51
N LYS A 762 -11.79 36.66 21.86
CA LYS A 762 -11.73 37.89 22.69
C LYS A 762 -12.19 39.16 21.95
N ASN A 763 -12.20 39.18 20.64
CA ASN A 763 -12.68 40.30 19.83
C ASN A 763 -14.17 40.24 19.50
N MET A 764 -14.91 39.19 19.90
CA MET A 764 -16.35 39.04 19.65
C MET A 764 -17.25 39.35 20.88
N GLN A 765 -16.67 39.80 21.98
CA GLN A 765 -17.45 40.12 23.21
C GLN A 765 -17.95 41.58 23.29
N SER A 766 -18.01 42.30 22.22
CA SER A 766 -18.69 43.60 22.22
C SER A 766 -19.69 43.73 21.06
N THR A 767 -20.71 42.90 21.08
CA THR A 767 -21.96 43.25 20.43
C THR A 767 -22.95 43.65 21.53
N SER A 768 -23.10 44.94 21.74
CA SER A 768 -24.22 45.51 22.41
C SER A 768 -25.48 45.22 21.60
N GLY A 769 -26.17 44.17 21.92
CA GLY A 769 -27.51 43.87 21.41
C GLY A 769 -28.50 44.21 22.51
N THR A 770 -29.32 45.21 22.31
CA THR A 770 -30.51 45.43 23.14
C THR A 770 -31.53 44.37 22.82
N MET A 771 -31.78 43.45 23.70
CA MET A 771 -32.88 42.47 23.61
C MET A 771 -34.12 43.04 24.35
N ALA A 772 -35.12 43.41 23.64
CA ALA A 772 -36.43 43.78 24.21
C ALA A 772 -37.16 42.50 24.62
N LEU A 773 -37.23 42.20 25.89
CA LEU A 773 -38.02 41.10 26.44
C LEU A 773 -39.39 41.63 26.85
N ASN A 774 -40.44 41.23 26.09
CA ASN A 774 -41.81 41.54 26.43
C ASN A 774 -42.52 40.24 26.84
N GLY A 775 -42.45 39.92 28.14
CA GLY A 775 -43.09 38.70 28.69
C GLY A 775 -42.49 38.26 30.01
N ARG A 776 -42.94 37.10 30.47
CA ARG A 776 -42.51 36.51 31.75
C ARG A 776 -41.21 35.67 31.54
N VAL A 777 -40.05 36.11 32.08
CA VAL A 777 -38.83 35.36 32.03
C VAL A 777 -38.66 34.57 33.31
N ARG A 778 -38.41 33.24 33.15
CA ARG A 778 -38.17 32.33 34.30
C ARG A 778 -36.87 31.56 34.00
N GLY A 779 -35.78 31.93 34.67
CA GLY A 779 -34.46 31.30 34.52
C GLY A 779 -33.37 31.97 35.30
N LYS A 780 -32.15 31.45 35.22
CA LYS A 780 -30.96 32.03 35.83
C LYS A 780 -30.21 32.87 34.77
N ILE A 781 -30.11 34.16 35.01
CA ILE A 781 -29.34 35.08 34.15
C ILE A 781 -27.98 35.30 34.81
N ASN A 782 -26.91 35.06 34.09
CA ASN A 782 -25.52 35.24 34.50
C ASN A 782 -24.85 36.17 33.51
N GLY A 783 -24.75 37.46 33.81
CA GLY A 783 -24.15 38.44 32.88
C GLY A 783 -24.36 39.87 33.40
N TYR A 784 -23.86 40.82 32.61
CA TYR A 784 -24.03 42.26 32.83
C TYR A 784 -25.29 42.72 32.07
N VAL A 785 -26.23 43.36 32.79
CA VAL A 785 -27.46 43.91 32.19
C VAL A 785 -27.42 45.41 32.39
N ASP A 786 -27.43 46.19 31.29
CA ASP A 786 -27.54 47.64 31.29
C ASP A 786 -28.84 48.01 30.55
N GLY A 787 -29.82 48.57 31.27
CA GLY A 787 -31.12 48.97 30.73
C GLY A 787 -32.17 49.30 31.76
N GLU A 788 -33.25 49.85 31.27
CA GLU A 788 -34.42 50.23 32.13
C GLU A 788 -35.30 48.99 32.41
N PHE A 789 -35.52 48.70 33.71
CA PHE A 789 -36.42 47.63 34.13
C PHE A 789 -37.75 48.18 34.68
N LYS A 790 -38.85 47.91 34.02
CA LYS A 790 -40.21 48.23 34.53
C LYS A 790 -40.95 46.92 34.83
N GLY A 791 -41.01 46.52 36.12
CA GLY A 791 -41.77 45.31 36.49
C GLY A 791 -41.43 44.81 37.89
N VAL A 792 -41.96 43.63 38.26
CA VAL A 792 -41.74 43.00 39.55
C VAL A 792 -40.75 41.85 39.40
N LEU A 793 -39.61 41.93 40.10
CA LEU A 793 -38.64 40.86 40.22
C LEU A 793 -38.95 40.04 41.47
N THR A 794 -39.21 38.74 41.29
CA THR A 794 -39.38 37.78 42.38
C THR A 794 -38.29 36.75 42.34
N GLY A 795 -37.32 36.74 43.28
CA GLY A 795 -36.22 35.81 43.34
C GLY A 795 -35.02 36.33 44.10
N GLN A 796 -33.93 35.54 44.12
CA GLN A 796 -32.66 36.02 44.68
C GLN A 796 -31.87 36.76 43.63
N LEU A 797 -31.55 38.03 43.88
CA LEU A 797 -30.72 38.87 43.03
C LEU A 797 -29.33 38.96 43.66
N ASN A 798 -28.32 38.33 43.03
CA ASN A 798 -26.90 38.49 43.39
C ASN A 798 -26.24 39.39 42.33
N ALA A 799 -26.45 40.68 42.44
CA ALA A 799 -25.90 41.66 41.49
C ALA A 799 -25.53 42.95 42.23
N LEU A 800 -24.49 43.64 41.72
CA LEU A 800 -24.23 45.03 42.05
C LEU A 800 -25.16 45.89 41.18
N VAL A 801 -26.13 46.54 41.82
CA VAL A 801 -27.06 47.47 41.17
C VAL A 801 -26.56 48.87 41.44
N SER A 802 -26.17 49.60 40.41
CA SER A 802 -25.95 51.07 40.51
C SER A 802 -27.18 51.77 40.00
N THR A 803 -27.87 52.50 40.83
CA THR A 803 -28.95 53.40 40.44
C THR A 803 -28.36 54.80 40.17
N LYS A 804 -28.65 55.31 38.98
CA LYS A 804 -28.52 56.76 38.79
C LYS A 804 -29.74 57.40 39.38
N GLU A 805 -29.57 58.18 40.44
CA GLU A 805 -30.64 59.14 40.89
C GLU A 805 -30.75 60.21 39.84
N GLU A 806 -31.92 60.35 39.20
CA GLU A 806 -32.33 61.57 38.53
C GLU A 806 -32.43 62.67 39.59
N LYS A 807 -31.53 63.69 39.54
CA LYS A 807 -31.73 64.97 40.17
C LYS A 807 -32.89 65.66 39.49
N GLY A 808 -34.07 65.63 40.11
CA GLY A 808 -35.16 66.47 39.71
C GLY A 808 -34.77 67.95 39.86
N ASP A 809 -34.91 68.67 38.77
CA ASP A 809 -34.94 70.09 38.70
C ASP A 809 -36.14 70.60 39.54
N ASN A 810 -35.88 71.20 40.66
CA ASN A 810 -36.77 72.10 41.36
C ASN A 810 -35.91 73.19 41.99
N ASP A 811 -35.60 74.16 41.14
CA ASP A 811 -35.27 75.50 41.62
C ASP A 811 -36.40 76.42 41.21
N GLU A 812 -37.24 76.83 42.12
CA GLU A 812 -37.80 78.16 42.18
C GLU A 812 -38.32 78.48 43.63
N LYS A 813 -37.69 79.53 44.14
CA LYS A 813 -38.13 80.51 45.09
C LYS A 813 -37.97 80.23 46.63
N GLU A 814 -37.29 81.00 47.17
CA GLU A 814 -37.33 82.15 48.05
C GLU A 814 -36.32 82.05 49.21
N ALA A 815 -35.68 83.20 49.21
CA ALA A 815 -35.12 84.16 50.14
C ALA A 815 -33.70 83.95 50.64
#